data_1082fdf7924b75f277598c1ed0bafe76
#
_entry.id   1082fdf7924b75f277598c1ed0bafe76
#
_cell.length_a   1.000
_cell.length_b   1.000
_cell.length_c   1.000
_cell.angle_alpha   90.00
_cell.angle_beta   90.00
_cell.angle_gamma   90.00
#
_symmetry.space_group_name_H-M   'P 1'
#
loop_
_entity.id
_entity.type
_entity.pdbx_description
1 polymer ?
#
loop_
_entity_poly.entity_id
_entity_poly.type
_entity_poly.pdbx_seq_one_letter_code
_entity_poly.pdbx_strand_id
1 'polypeptide(L)'
;MEEIIFWMEDAADSGVKKIADKVAGDVELVTDRRPRVLYGTSQEELADVAERAETVIVPATVGKSRLLEQMEEEKRIGLEQIRGKRECYGWFFLNDPEWHGTQILLIAGSDKRGTIYGLFHLSELLGVSPFVDWCGIRPPHREHVGLRASMACVAGEPSVRYRGFFINDEWPAFGTWCNRRFGGFGTSVYEHVFELLLRLKGNYLWPAMWSARFGDDGPGLANAKLADEYGIIMGMSHHEPCLRQGEEYKYLRGKDSVYGDAWNFRTNREGIIRFWKDGLLRRGKFENVITLGMRGEADTAILGEKATLEDNIELLRDVLKTQNELIRECVDEDVKRVPRMLALYKEVEAFFYGNDQTAGLMGAEELEDVILLLCDDNYGNLRTLPTKEMRTHKGGYGMYYHLDYHGWPISYEWINSSYLPKIWEQMTTAYEFGVRELWIVNVGDIATQEFPLSYFLDMAYDFGRWGSGAVNQTAEYTRQWTRQQFGSFTEEIQEQIADVLQGYTRLIQKRRPEAMRAMVYHPVHGRETQDTLEEIKRILTEAERVYAWVKEHAPEYEAAFVALIYYPAAGTLNLTRMHLLAGMNQYLAKLGALHANDYGDAVEQCLKRDRELVTAYHQMDHGRWDGMGASEHIGFVHWNEDECLNPVIHRVLPADKPRLVVTVDQTMQHAEGSPWLTESMKLPDFLDPACRSAGITLYGLSECEAAYEVTEKPEWLSVWPMQGVLDGKKHNYEKLELVINRERWAMNRDGNTGTSACGVLEIKTPSGCCRIEIPVCENLPEVPEGTFVDTAGYIVMEAEHYADRKDGYAADGKREGKNEKVRFQCIRDYGKTRSAMKAFPVTAYGVPGENAPYLEYHFWVSKPGGYVLTLYMQPSNPVANDQKLCYGVQNNGGEIRIYNAVPEGYRIGDQGEFWAKGVLDQIRRQEIPVSCRSGINCLRIYSVTPGFVLEKLLIRP
;
A
#
# COMPACT_ATOMS: atom_id res chain seq x y z
N MET A 1 -2.85 11.49 -48.93
CA MET A 1 -2.63 10.20 -48.28
C MET A 1 -2.83 10.43 -46.81
N GLU A 2 -3.59 9.58 -46.12
CA GLU A 2 -3.72 9.66 -44.64
C GLU A 2 -2.50 9.00 -44.00
N GLU A 3 -2.04 9.49 -42.87
CA GLU A 3 -0.91 8.86 -42.18
C GLU A 3 -1.29 7.46 -41.67
N ILE A 4 -2.48 7.33 -41.06
CA ILE A 4 -2.96 6.07 -40.49
C ILE A 4 -4.44 5.85 -40.84
N ILE A 5 -4.77 4.61 -41.19
CA ILE A 5 -6.14 4.10 -41.23
C ILE A 5 -6.22 2.81 -40.41
N PHE A 6 -7.28 2.63 -39.61
CA PHE A 6 -7.62 1.32 -39.03
C PHE A 6 -8.53 0.55 -39.97
N TRP A 7 -8.18 -0.71 -40.22
CA TRP A 7 -9.03 -1.60 -41.01
C TRP A 7 -9.25 -2.91 -40.27
N MET A 8 -10.49 -3.36 -40.20
CA MET A 8 -10.87 -4.60 -39.54
C MET A 8 -11.85 -5.42 -40.38
N GLU A 9 -11.81 -6.72 -40.21
CA GLU A 9 -12.83 -7.57 -40.77
C GLU A 9 -14.21 -7.31 -40.13
N ASP A 10 -15.29 -7.36 -40.91
CA ASP A 10 -16.66 -7.22 -40.43
C ASP A 10 -17.00 -8.23 -39.32
N ALA A 11 -16.36 -9.40 -39.34
CA ALA A 11 -16.52 -10.45 -38.35
C ALA A 11 -15.74 -10.23 -37.03
N ALA A 12 -14.94 -9.15 -36.94
CA ALA A 12 -14.18 -8.85 -35.72
C ALA A 12 -15.10 -8.64 -34.51
N ASP A 13 -14.64 -9.02 -33.33
CA ASP A 13 -15.39 -8.84 -32.07
C ASP A 13 -15.81 -7.37 -31.88
N SER A 14 -17.05 -7.15 -31.43
CA SER A 14 -17.56 -5.79 -31.18
C SER A 14 -16.70 -4.98 -30.18
N GLY A 15 -16.13 -5.64 -29.18
CA GLY A 15 -15.21 -5.02 -28.23
C GLY A 15 -13.89 -4.57 -28.88
N VAL A 16 -13.33 -5.38 -29.79
CA VAL A 16 -12.13 -4.99 -30.55
C VAL A 16 -12.42 -3.77 -31.41
N LYS A 17 -13.59 -3.72 -32.09
CA LYS A 17 -14.04 -2.56 -32.86
C LYS A 17 -14.17 -1.30 -32.02
N LYS A 18 -14.79 -1.44 -30.85
CA LYS A 18 -14.97 -0.33 -29.88
C LYS A 18 -13.64 0.21 -29.37
N ILE A 19 -12.70 -0.67 -29.03
CA ILE A 19 -11.37 -0.26 -28.57
C ILE A 19 -10.55 0.33 -29.71
N ALA A 20 -10.65 -0.17 -30.92
CA ALA A 20 -9.98 0.45 -32.07
C ALA A 20 -10.45 1.88 -32.32
N ASP A 21 -11.74 2.16 -32.14
CA ASP A 21 -12.28 3.53 -32.23
C ASP A 21 -11.77 4.43 -31.09
N LYS A 22 -11.66 3.89 -29.86
CA LYS A 22 -11.05 4.62 -28.73
C LYS A 22 -9.55 4.92 -29.00
N VAL A 23 -8.80 3.96 -29.52
CA VAL A 23 -7.37 4.15 -29.87
C VAL A 23 -7.24 5.12 -31.05
N ALA A 24 -8.16 5.15 -32.01
CA ALA A 24 -8.21 6.21 -33.04
C ALA A 24 -8.44 7.59 -32.41
N GLY A 25 -9.26 7.68 -31.36
CA GLY A 25 -9.40 8.88 -30.53
C GLY A 25 -8.11 9.24 -29.77
N ASP A 26 -7.35 8.27 -29.30
CA ASP A 26 -6.04 8.52 -28.67
C ASP A 26 -5.04 9.09 -29.68
N VAL A 27 -5.04 8.57 -30.91
CA VAL A 27 -4.21 9.12 -32.00
C VAL A 27 -4.63 10.56 -32.32
N GLU A 28 -5.93 10.85 -32.34
CA GLU A 28 -6.45 12.22 -32.50
C GLU A 28 -5.95 13.16 -31.40
N LEU A 29 -5.99 12.72 -30.14
CA LEU A 29 -5.48 13.51 -29.00
C LEU A 29 -3.98 13.82 -29.12
N VAL A 30 -3.22 12.89 -29.72
CA VAL A 30 -1.77 13.04 -29.91
C VAL A 30 -1.42 13.90 -31.11
N THR A 31 -2.18 13.80 -32.24
CA THR A 31 -1.80 14.34 -33.55
C THR A 31 -2.76 15.42 -34.09
N ASP A 32 -3.84 15.72 -33.39
CA ASP A 32 -4.97 16.55 -33.85
C ASP A 32 -5.64 16.00 -35.15
N ARG A 33 -5.39 14.73 -35.47
CA ARG A 33 -5.95 14.05 -36.67
C ARG A 33 -6.52 12.70 -36.27
N ARG A 34 -7.85 12.55 -36.44
CA ARG A 34 -8.50 11.26 -36.14
C ARG A 34 -8.35 10.31 -37.32
N PRO A 35 -7.70 9.13 -37.16
CA PRO A 35 -7.71 8.08 -38.16
C PRO A 35 -9.12 7.58 -38.45
N ARG A 36 -9.39 7.25 -39.69
CA ARG A 36 -10.63 6.54 -40.03
C ARG A 36 -10.57 5.10 -39.56
N VAL A 37 -11.69 4.58 -39.12
CA VAL A 37 -11.89 3.16 -38.80
C VAL A 37 -12.79 2.58 -39.88
N LEU A 38 -12.25 1.66 -40.68
CA LEU A 38 -12.93 1.05 -41.82
C LEU A 38 -13.12 -0.44 -41.56
N TYR A 39 -14.10 -0.99 -42.21
CA TYR A 39 -14.47 -2.41 -42.13
C TYR A 39 -14.54 -3.02 -43.51
N GLY A 40 -14.27 -4.34 -43.62
CA GLY A 40 -14.36 -5.03 -44.89
C GLY A 40 -14.41 -6.54 -44.72
N THR A 41 -14.51 -7.24 -45.84
CA THR A 41 -14.69 -8.70 -45.86
C THR A 41 -13.59 -9.42 -46.60
N SER A 42 -12.72 -8.70 -47.33
CA SER A 42 -11.71 -9.31 -48.19
C SER A 42 -10.36 -8.60 -48.17
N GLN A 43 -9.33 -9.31 -48.63
CA GLN A 43 -7.99 -8.77 -48.77
C GLN A 43 -7.89 -7.72 -49.91
N GLU A 44 -8.76 -7.82 -50.89
CA GLU A 44 -8.88 -6.83 -51.99
C GLU A 44 -9.34 -5.47 -51.46
N GLU A 45 -10.33 -5.46 -50.56
CA GLU A 45 -10.78 -4.24 -49.89
C GLU A 45 -9.69 -3.64 -48.98
N LEU A 46 -8.87 -4.45 -48.33
CA LEU A 46 -7.69 -3.99 -47.58
C LEU A 46 -6.66 -3.32 -48.53
N ALA A 47 -6.43 -3.93 -49.73
CA ALA A 47 -5.52 -3.35 -50.72
C ALA A 47 -6.01 -1.99 -51.23
N ASP A 48 -7.31 -1.83 -51.47
CA ASP A 48 -7.91 -0.55 -51.86
C ASP A 48 -7.78 0.52 -50.74
N VAL A 49 -7.82 0.12 -49.49
CA VAL A 49 -7.59 1.02 -48.34
C VAL A 49 -6.11 1.37 -48.24
N ALA A 50 -5.21 0.43 -48.49
CA ALA A 50 -3.78 0.63 -48.47
C ALA A 50 -3.29 1.74 -49.43
N GLU A 51 -3.94 1.87 -50.59
CA GLU A 51 -3.62 2.97 -51.54
C GLU A 51 -3.80 4.39 -50.95
N ARG A 52 -4.56 4.52 -49.83
CA ARG A 52 -4.99 5.81 -49.25
C ARG A 52 -4.23 6.21 -47.99
N ALA A 53 -3.41 5.32 -47.43
CA ALA A 53 -2.69 5.54 -46.18
C ALA A 53 -1.19 5.24 -46.28
N GLU A 54 -0.39 5.83 -45.41
CA GLU A 54 1.02 5.46 -45.26
C GLU A 54 1.16 4.19 -44.44
N THR A 55 0.33 4.03 -43.39
CA THR A 55 0.22 2.83 -42.59
C THR A 55 -1.24 2.42 -42.37
N VAL A 56 -1.52 1.15 -42.56
CA VAL A 56 -2.82 0.57 -42.16
C VAL A 56 -2.61 -0.31 -40.93
N ILE A 57 -3.37 -0.05 -39.88
CA ILE A 57 -3.37 -0.86 -38.64
C ILE A 57 -4.51 -1.87 -38.76
N VAL A 58 -4.17 -3.16 -38.65
CA VAL A 58 -5.10 -4.27 -38.80
C VAL A 58 -5.15 -5.08 -37.50
N PRO A 59 -6.10 -4.78 -36.60
CA PRO A 59 -6.36 -5.63 -35.45
C PRO A 59 -7.05 -6.91 -35.86
N ALA A 60 -6.52 -8.06 -35.46
CA ALA A 60 -7.03 -9.37 -35.83
C ALA A 60 -6.92 -10.37 -34.67
N THR A 61 -7.93 -11.21 -34.50
CA THR A 61 -7.96 -12.22 -33.42
C THR A 61 -7.83 -13.62 -33.99
N VAL A 62 -6.91 -14.43 -33.45
CA VAL A 62 -6.70 -15.84 -33.83
C VAL A 62 -8.03 -16.61 -33.76
N GLY A 63 -8.32 -17.41 -34.77
CA GLY A 63 -9.54 -18.19 -34.87
C GLY A 63 -10.81 -17.40 -35.22
N LYS A 64 -10.70 -16.06 -35.37
CA LYS A 64 -11.81 -15.17 -35.78
C LYS A 64 -11.54 -14.47 -37.12
N SER A 65 -10.29 -14.09 -37.38
CA SER A 65 -9.86 -13.38 -38.56
C SER A 65 -9.44 -14.35 -39.64
N ARG A 66 -10.13 -14.28 -40.80
CA ARG A 66 -9.77 -15.09 -41.99
C ARG A 66 -8.46 -14.61 -42.59
N LEU A 67 -8.24 -13.30 -42.61
CA LEU A 67 -7.02 -12.69 -43.10
C LEU A 67 -5.82 -13.20 -42.32
N LEU A 68 -5.93 -13.25 -40.99
CA LEU A 68 -4.85 -13.73 -40.11
C LEU A 68 -4.52 -15.20 -40.37
N GLU A 69 -5.51 -16.08 -40.47
CA GLU A 69 -5.32 -17.51 -40.76
C GLU A 69 -4.72 -17.72 -42.15
N GLN A 70 -5.14 -16.97 -43.15
CA GLN A 70 -4.57 -17.03 -44.49
C GLN A 70 -3.10 -16.62 -44.53
N MET A 71 -2.75 -15.50 -43.84
CA MET A 71 -1.34 -15.05 -43.75
C MET A 71 -0.43 -16.07 -43.06
N GLU A 72 -0.91 -16.79 -42.07
CA GLU A 72 -0.18 -17.88 -41.44
C GLU A 72 -0.01 -19.08 -42.37
N GLU A 73 -1.06 -19.49 -43.09
CA GLU A 73 -0.99 -20.57 -44.07
C GLU A 73 0.00 -20.25 -45.23
N GLU A 74 0.04 -19.00 -45.66
CA GLU A 74 0.99 -18.47 -46.63
C GLU A 74 2.40 -18.27 -46.07
N LYS A 75 2.62 -18.50 -44.74
CA LYS A 75 3.90 -18.32 -44.02
C LYS A 75 4.43 -16.89 -44.06
N ARG A 76 3.55 -15.90 -44.15
CA ARG A 76 3.89 -14.47 -44.09
C ARG A 76 4.11 -14.01 -42.65
N ILE A 77 3.48 -14.68 -41.68
CA ILE A 77 3.61 -14.46 -40.24
C ILE A 77 3.70 -15.81 -39.52
N GLY A 78 4.30 -15.81 -38.33
CA GLY A 78 4.32 -16.96 -37.42
C GLY A 78 3.52 -16.66 -36.15
N LEU A 79 2.52 -17.47 -35.84
CA LEU A 79 1.65 -17.31 -34.68
C LEU A 79 1.96 -18.29 -33.53
N GLU A 80 3.04 -19.08 -33.61
CA GLU A 80 3.37 -20.13 -32.65
C GLU A 80 3.59 -19.59 -31.22
N GLN A 81 3.98 -18.30 -31.12
CA GLN A 81 4.22 -17.66 -29.83
C GLN A 81 2.93 -17.16 -29.17
N ILE A 82 1.81 -17.02 -29.90
CA ILE A 82 0.55 -16.48 -29.39
C ILE A 82 -0.61 -17.48 -29.50
N ARG A 83 -0.68 -18.33 -30.54
CA ARG A 83 -1.77 -19.28 -30.75
C ARG A 83 -1.89 -20.26 -29.57
N GLY A 84 -3.12 -20.43 -29.07
CA GLY A 84 -3.44 -21.31 -27.94
C GLY A 84 -2.97 -20.82 -26.57
N LYS A 85 -2.40 -19.63 -26.52
CA LYS A 85 -2.05 -18.95 -25.28
C LYS A 85 -3.16 -17.95 -24.88
N ARG A 86 -3.08 -17.44 -23.68
CA ARG A 86 -4.06 -16.54 -23.09
C ARG A 86 -3.58 -15.10 -23.17
N GLU A 87 -4.40 -14.21 -23.75
CA GLU A 87 -4.21 -12.76 -23.73
C GLU A 87 -2.86 -12.27 -24.29
N CYS A 88 -2.25 -13.06 -25.18
CA CYS A 88 -1.04 -12.70 -25.89
C CYS A 88 -1.35 -11.88 -27.13
N TYR A 89 -0.41 -11.06 -27.56
CA TYR A 89 -0.48 -10.38 -28.84
C TYR A 89 0.88 -10.26 -29.50
N GLY A 90 0.87 -10.10 -30.82
CA GLY A 90 2.05 -9.77 -31.61
C GLY A 90 1.79 -8.61 -32.54
N TRP A 91 2.80 -7.77 -32.72
CA TRP A 91 2.86 -6.71 -33.70
C TRP A 91 3.76 -7.15 -34.87
N PHE A 92 3.16 -7.32 -36.05
CA PHE A 92 3.83 -7.73 -37.25
C PHE A 92 3.77 -6.61 -38.30
N PHE A 93 4.93 -6.13 -38.74
CA PHE A 93 5.03 -5.14 -39.79
C PHE A 93 5.24 -5.84 -41.12
N LEU A 94 4.31 -5.64 -42.04
CA LEU A 94 4.29 -6.26 -43.35
C LEU A 94 4.45 -5.19 -44.42
N ASN A 95 5.34 -5.43 -45.38
CA ASN A 95 5.55 -4.58 -46.56
C ASN A 95 5.42 -5.48 -47.78
N ASP A 96 4.25 -5.55 -48.38
CA ASP A 96 4.01 -6.41 -49.54
C ASP A 96 3.76 -5.53 -50.79
N PRO A 97 4.29 -5.93 -51.95
CA PRO A 97 3.97 -5.26 -53.23
C PRO A 97 2.50 -5.18 -53.56
N GLU A 98 1.69 -6.12 -53.06
CA GLU A 98 0.22 -6.15 -53.24
C GLU A 98 -0.46 -4.96 -52.58
N TRP A 99 0.21 -4.31 -51.61
CA TRP A 99 -0.32 -3.12 -50.89
C TRP A 99 0.36 -1.83 -51.34
N HIS A 100 0.81 -1.76 -52.56
CA HIS A 100 1.36 -0.56 -53.19
C HIS A 100 2.50 0.15 -52.40
N GLY A 101 3.22 -0.61 -51.54
CA GLY A 101 4.28 -0.11 -50.71
C GLY A 101 3.80 0.53 -49.38
N THR A 102 2.51 0.47 -49.09
CA THR A 102 1.94 0.84 -47.77
C THR A 102 2.38 -0.15 -46.69
N GLN A 103 2.74 0.37 -45.55
CA GLN A 103 3.07 -0.45 -44.37
C GLN A 103 1.78 -0.97 -43.72
N ILE A 104 1.70 -2.27 -43.48
CA ILE A 104 0.63 -2.88 -42.66
C ILE A 104 1.20 -3.19 -41.30
N LEU A 105 0.62 -2.62 -40.24
CA LEU A 105 0.81 -3.08 -38.88
C LEU A 105 -0.32 -4.05 -38.53
N LEU A 106 -0.03 -5.35 -38.57
CA LEU A 106 -0.95 -6.36 -38.14
C LEU A 106 -0.79 -6.57 -36.62
N ILE A 107 -1.87 -6.31 -35.87
CA ILE A 107 -1.97 -6.55 -34.42
C ILE A 107 -2.72 -7.86 -34.22
N ALA A 108 -1.99 -8.97 -34.07
CA ALA A 108 -2.57 -10.29 -33.91
C ALA A 108 -2.70 -10.64 -32.43
N GLY A 109 -3.93 -10.81 -31.94
CA GLY A 109 -4.19 -11.29 -30.57
C GLY A 109 -4.53 -12.77 -30.52
N SER A 110 -4.07 -13.49 -29.50
CA SER A 110 -4.44 -14.89 -29.25
C SER A 110 -5.93 -15.09 -28.98
N ASP A 111 -6.56 -14.07 -28.41
CA ASP A 111 -7.98 -13.95 -28.10
C ASP A 111 -8.41 -12.47 -28.17
N LYS A 112 -9.69 -12.19 -27.85
CA LYS A 112 -10.25 -10.84 -27.86
C LYS A 112 -9.41 -9.87 -27.02
N ARG A 113 -9.04 -10.24 -25.79
CA ARG A 113 -8.25 -9.39 -24.88
C ARG A 113 -6.82 -9.21 -25.37
N GLY A 114 -6.19 -10.23 -25.91
CA GLY A 114 -4.87 -10.09 -26.55
C GLY A 114 -4.88 -9.03 -27.64
N THR A 115 -5.90 -9.03 -28.50
CA THR A 115 -6.08 -8.00 -29.54
C THR A 115 -6.27 -6.60 -28.93
N ILE A 116 -7.08 -6.48 -27.88
CA ILE A 116 -7.33 -5.23 -27.15
C ILE A 116 -6.05 -4.70 -26.52
N TYR A 117 -5.25 -5.54 -25.84
CA TYR A 117 -3.97 -5.12 -25.27
C TYR A 117 -2.96 -4.72 -26.35
N GLY A 118 -2.97 -5.40 -27.48
CA GLY A 118 -2.17 -5.01 -28.63
C GLY A 118 -2.54 -3.64 -29.20
N LEU A 119 -3.83 -3.28 -29.18
CA LEU A 119 -4.32 -1.95 -29.54
C LEU A 119 -3.90 -0.89 -28.51
N PHE A 120 -4.09 -1.14 -27.21
CA PHE A 120 -3.66 -0.19 -26.17
C PHE A 120 -2.14 -0.05 -26.06
N HIS A 121 -1.37 -1.03 -26.54
CA HIS A 121 0.09 -0.87 -26.67
C HIS A 121 0.44 0.28 -27.61
N LEU A 122 -0.36 0.52 -28.67
CA LEU A 122 -0.17 1.70 -29.50
C LEU A 122 -0.37 3.00 -28.72
N SER A 123 -1.44 3.08 -27.91
CA SER A 123 -1.68 4.23 -27.03
C SER A 123 -0.51 4.48 -26.08
N GLU A 124 0.01 3.42 -25.45
CA GLU A 124 1.19 3.52 -24.56
C GLU A 124 2.43 4.05 -25.29
N LEU A 125 2.73 3.55 -26.49
CA LEU A 125 3.88 4.01 -27.30
C LEU A 125 3.74 5.47 -27.73
N LEU A 126 2.52 5.94 -27.92
CA LEU A 126 2.23 7.35 -28.22
C LEU A 126 2.34 8.25 -26.99
N GLY A 127 2.48 7.68 -25.79
CA GLY A 127 2.53 8.42 -24.53
C GLY A 127 1.16 8.75 -23.97
N VAL A 128 0.12 8.05 -24.41
CA VAL A 128 -1.22 8.19 -23.83
C VAL A 128 -1.27 7.48 -22.48
N SER A 129 -1.64 8.23 -21.44
CA SER A 129 -1.82 7.69 -20.09
C SER A 129 -2.97 6.69 -20.03
N PRO A 130 -2.89 5.62 -19.24
CA PRO A 130 -4.06 4.79 -18.90
C PRO A 130 -5.22 5.60 -18.30
N PHE A 131 -4.92 6.75 -17.70
CA PHE A 131 -5.89 7.66 -17.09
C PHE A 131 -6.38 8.78 -18.01
N VAL A 132 -6.17 8.66 -19.32
CA VAL A 132 -6.60 9.65 -20.31
C VAL A 132 -8.09 9.96 -20.23
N ASP A 133 -8.93 8.93 -20.12
CA ASP A 133 -10.38 9.07 -19.91
C ASP A 133 -10.73 9.37 -18.44
N TRP A 134 -10.14 8.62 -17.51
CA TRP A 134 -10.42 8.69 -16.07
C TRP A 134 -10.05 10.05 -15.46
N CYS A 135 -8.84 10.55 -15.72
CA CYS A 135 -8.33 11.83 -15.19
C CYS A 135 -8.29 12.96 -16.22
N GLY A 136 -8.62 12.70 -17.47
CA GLY A 136 -8.51 13.72 -18.53
C GLY A 136 -7.07 14.12 -18.85
N ILE A 137 -6.08 13.23 -18.66
CA ILE A 137 -4.67 13.50 -18.95
C ILE A 137 -4.48 13.66 -20.46
N ARG A 138 -3.94 14.78 -20.89
CA ARG A 138 -3.59 14.99 -22.30
C ARG A 138 -2.25 14.33 -22.61
N PRO A 139 -2.14 13.53 -23.69
CA PRO A 139 -0.84 13.03 -24.13
C PRO A 139 0.02 14.15 -24.72
N PRO A 140 1.35 13.96 -24.80
CA PRO A 140 2.22 14.89 -25.49
C PRO A 140 1.86 14.94 -26.99
N HIS A 141 1.79 16.17 -27.54
CA HIS A 141 1.49 16.34 -28.96
C HIS A 141 2.65 15.84 -29.85
N ARG A 142 2.32 15.20 -30.97
CA ARG A 142 3.26 14.76 -32.00
C ARG A 142 2.72 15.11 -33.40
N GLU A 143 3.60 15.53 -34.27
CA GLU A 143 3.22 15.81 -35.69
C GLU A 143 2.90 14.52 -36.44
N HIS A 144 3.58 13.41 -36.07
CA HIS A 144 3.47 12.10 -36.71
C HIS A 144 3.47 10.96 -35.67
N VAL A 145 2.76 9.90 -35.96
CA VAL A 145 2.74 8.68 -35.12
C VAL A 145 4.07 7.92 -35.20
N GLY A 146 4.68 7.87 -36.38
CA GLY A 146 6.04 7.38 -36.59
C GLY A 146 6.25 5.89 -36.34
N LEU A 147 5.32 5.04 -36.77
CA LEU A 147 5.43 3.59 -36.65
C LEU A 147 6.56 3.00 -37.50
N ARG A 148 7.34 2.07 -36.95
CA ARG A 148 8.52 1.48 -37.60
C ARG A 148 8.57 -0.02 -37.36
N ALA A 149 9.08 -0.76 -38.35
CA ALA A 149 9.27 -2.21 -38.28
C ALA A 149 10.11 -2.68 -37.05
N SER A 150 10.99 -1.82 -36.53
CA SER A 150 11.76 -2.10 -35.31
C SER A 150 10.91 -2.16 -34.02
N MET A 151 9.65 -1.74 -34.09
CA MET A 151 8.67 -1.83 -32.99
C MET A 151 7.92 -3.19 -32.98
N ALA A 152 8.23 -4.10 -33.90
CA ALA A 152 7.69 -5.44 -33.88
C ALA A 152 7.97 -6.13 -32.52
N CYS A 153 6.95 -6.71 -31.92
CA CYS A 153 7.04 -7.34 -30.61
C CYS A 153 6.05 -8.50 -30.47
N VAL A 154 6.29 -9.36 -29.49
CA VAL A 154 5.33 -10.36 -29.04
C VAL A 154 5.25 -10.27 -27.52
N ALA A 155 4.06 -10.00 -27.00
CA ALA A 155 3.78 -10.05 -25.57
C ALA A 155 3.37 -11.47 -25.17
N GLY A 156 3.99 -11.99 -24.12
CA GLY A 156 3.66 -13.30 -23.55
C GLY A 156 2.37 -13.29 -22.72
N GLU A 157 2.05 -14.47 -22.19
CA GLU A 157 0.91 -14.59 -21.26
C GLU A 157 1.12 -13.74 -20.01
N PRO A 158 0.10 -13.06 -19.52
CA PRO A 158 0.15 -12.41 -18.23
C PRO A 158 0.48 -13.39 -17.10
N SER A 159 1.26 -12.92 -16.13
CA SER A 159 1.77 -13.75 -15.03
C SER A 159 0.67 -14.27 -14.11
N VAL A 160 -0.41 -13.51 -13.94
CA VAL A 160 -1.61 -13.89 -13.19
C VAL A 160 -2.79 -13.97 -14.14
N ARG A 161 -3.61 -15.04 -14.03
CA ARG A 161 -4.68 -15.30 -14.97
C ARG A 161 -5.84 -14.28 -14.89
N TYR A 162 -6.42 -14.09 -13.71
CA TYR A 162 -7.47 -13.11 -13.43
C TYR A 162 -6.87 -11.97 -12.61
N ARG A 163 -6.91 -10.75 -13.14
CA ARG A 163 -6.25 -9.56 -12.59
C ARG A 163 -7.23 -8.42 -12.56
N GLY A 164 -7.47 -7.87 -11.39
CA GLY A 164 -8.43 -6.78 -11.35
C GLY A 164 -8.60 -6.16 -9.97
N PHE A 165 -9.69 -5.41 -9.86
CA PHE A 165 -10.01 -4.71 -8.64
C PHE A 165 -11.48 -4.87 -8.24
N PHE A 166 -11.75 -4.59 -6.99
CA PHE A 166 -13.07 -4.55 -6.38
C PHE A 166 -13.41 -3.10 -6.03
N ILE A 167 -14.52 -2.62 -6.58
CA ILE A 167 -15.11 -1.34 -6.20
C ILE A 167 -15.96 -1.61 -4.96
N ASN A 168 -15.32 -1.48 -3.81
CA ASN A 168 -16.01 -1.61 -2.53
C ASN A 168 -16.57 -0.25 -2.12
N ASP A 169 -17.59 0.18 -2.84
CA ASP A 169 -18.24 1.49 -2.79
C ASP A 169 -18.81 1.85 -1.41
N GLU A 170 -17.95 1.97 -0.42
CA GLU A 170 -18.36 2.43 0.91
C GLU A 170 -18.95 3.84 0.84
N TRP A 171 -20.19 3.95 1.25
CA TRP A 171 -20.86 5.24 1.21
C TRP A 171 -20.24 6.21 2.24
N PRO A 172 -20.14 7.53 1.90
CA PRO A 172 -20.88 8.23 0.85
C PRO A 172 -20.16 8.44 -0.50
N ALA A 173 -18.95 7.93 -0.69
CA ALA A 173 -18.07 8.39 -1.74
C ALA A 173 -18.50 7.95 -3.18
N PHE A 174 -18.11 6.79 -3.66
CA PHE A 174 -18.34 6.36 -5.04
C PHE A 174 -19.82 6.43 -5.48
N GLY A 175 -20.73 6.03 -4.60
CA GLY A 175 -22.15 6.07 -4.89
C GLY A 175 -22.69 7.49 -5.09
N THR A 176 -22.21 8.47 -4.33
CA THR A 176 -22.57 9.88 -4.53
C THR A 176 -22.06 10.38 -5.88
N TRP A 177 -20.82 10.07 -6.23
CA TRP A 177 -20.23 10.42 -7.53
C TRP A 177 -21.02 9.80 -8.70
N CYS A 178 -21.35 8.50 -8.64
CA CYS A 178 -22.13 7.82 -9.65
C CYS A 178 -23.51 8.49 -9.84
N ASN A 179 -24.20 8.78 -8.74
CA ASN A 179 -25.52 9.40 -8.80
C ASN A 179 -25.47 10.83 -9.36
N ARG A 180 -24.53 11.64 -8.92
CA ARG A 180 -24.41 13.05 -9.36
C ARG A 180 -24.00 13.17 -10.81
N ARG A 181 -23.04 12.36 -11.26
CA ARG A 181 -22.43 12.50 -12.58
C ARG A 181 -23.14 11.68 -13.65
N PHE A 182 -23.66 10.50 -13.32
CA PHE A 182 -24.20 9.54 -14.28
C PHE A 182 -25.65 9.12 -14.03
N GLY A 183 -26.22 9.55 -12.91
CA GLY A 183 -27.59 9.19 -12.52
C GLY A 183 -27.72 7.79 -11.92
N GLY A 184 -26.62 7.13 -11.57
CA GLY A 184 -26.57 5.81 -10.93
C GLY A 184 -25.49 4.90 -11.50
N PHE A 185 -25.53 3.61 -11.14
CA PHE A 185 -24.53 2.57 -11.47
C PHE A 185 -24.78 1.90 -12.82
N GLY A 186 -25.13 2.68 -13.86
CA GLY A 186 -25.44 2.16 -15.18
C GLY A 186 -24.21 1.96 -16.09
N THR A 187 -24.50 1.64 -17.37
CA THR A 187 -23.47 1.43 -18.39
C THR A 187 -22.55 2.63 -18.59
N SER A 188 -23.03 3.84 -18.36
CA SER A 188 -22.24 5.06 -18.48
C SER A 188 -21.09 5.14 -17.47
N VAL A 189 -21.27 4.61 -16.25
CA VAL A 189 -20.20 4.49 -15.25
C VAL A 189 -19.24 3.37 -15.64
N TYR A 190 -19.80 2.18 -15.92
CA TYR A 190 -18.99 0.99 -16.16
C TYR A 190 -18.18 1.06 -17.45
N GLU A 191 -18.58 1.86 -18.42
CA GLU A 191 -17.78 2.07 -19.63
C GLU A 191 -16.41 2.70 -19.29
N HIS A 192 -16.39 3.72 -18.42
CA HIS A 192 -15.14 4.33 -17.92
C HIS A 192 -14.33 3.35 -17.09
N VAL A 193 -14.98 2.56 -16.23
CA VAL A 193 -14.32 1.57 -15.38
C VAL A 193 -13.68 0.45 -16.20
N PHE A 194 -14.39 -0.08 -17.22
CA PHE A 194 -13.88 -1.14 -18.06
C PHE A 194 -12.73 -0.67 -18.95
N GLU A 195 -12.80 0.54 -19.49
CA GLU A 195 -11.71 1.12 -20.25
C GLU A 195 -10.46 1.29 -19.36
N LEU A 196 -10.61 1.85 -18.17
CA LEU A 196 -9.49 2.00 -17.23
C LEU A 196 -8.86 0.64 -16.89
N LEU A 197 -9.68 -0.36 -16.56
CA LEU A 197 -9.20 -1.70 -16.23
C LEU A 197 -8.38 -2.31 -17.37
N LEU A 198 -8.87 -2.22 -18.63
CA LEU A 198 -8.15 -2.75 -19.78
C LEU A 198 -6.86 -1.97 -20.10
N ARG A 199 -6.88 -0.64 -19.97
CA ARG A 199 -5.68 0.20 -20.13
C ARG A 199 -4.61 -0.14 -19.08
N LEU A 200 -5.02 -0.53 -17.89
CA LEU A 200 -4.16 -1.04 -16.81
C LEU A 200 -3.84 -2.54 -16.96
N LYS A 201 -4.17 -3.17 -18.09
CA LYS A 201 -3.94 -4.60 -18.39
C LYS A 201 -4.62 -5.56 -17.43
N GLY A 202 -5.66 -5.10 -16.74
CA GLY A 202 -6.57 -5.93 -15.97
C GLY A 202 -7.64 -6.57 -16.85
N ASN A 203 -8.27 -7.63 -16.35
CA ASN A 203 -9.32 -8.37 -17.05
C ASN A 203 -10.49 -8.79 -16.16
N TYR A 204 -10.42 -8.52 -14.84
CA TYR A 204 -11.35 -9.05 -13.84
C TYR A 204 -11.90 -7.96 -12.95
N LEU A 205 -13.21 -7.95 -12.70
CA LEU A 205 -13.83 -6.92 -11.87
C LEU A 205 -14.86 -7.51 -10.91
N TRP A 206 -14.80 -7.05 -9.64
CA TRP A 206 -15.93 -7.07 -8.72
C TRP A 206 -16.57 -5.67 -8.71
N PRO A 207 -17.85 -5.57 -9.12
CA PRO A 207 -18.52 -4.28 -9.22
C PRO A 207 -18.95 -3.73 -7.87
N ALA A 208 -19.36 -2.45 -7.84
CA ALA A 208 -20.00 -1.82 -6.71
C ALA A 208 -21.20 -2.63 -6.21
N MET A 209 -21.42 -2.68 -4.87
CA MET A 209 -22.32 -3.65 -4.29
C MET A 209 -23.27 -3.12 -3.20
N TRP A 210 -22.89 -2.12 -2.40
CA TRP A 210 -23.66 -1.75 -1.19
C TRP A 210 -25.01 -1.13 -1.48
N SER A 211 -25.15 -0.36 -2.55
CA SER A 211 -26.44 0.10 -3.08
C SER A 211 -26.63 -0.23 -4.56
N ALA A 212 -25.57 -0.69 -5.22
CA ALA A 212 -25.55 -1.07 -6.60
C ALA A 212 -26.05 -2.50 -6.80
N ARG A 213 -26.66 -2.75 -7.95
CA ARG A 213 -27.12 -4.08 -8.39
C ARG A 213 -26.68 -4.27 -9.83
N PHE A 214 -25.41 -4.56 -10.03
CA PHE A 214 -24.78 -4.63 -11.36
C PHE A 214 -25.62 -5.37 -12.41
N GLY A 215 -26.31 -6.42 -12.00
CA GLY A 215 -27.16 -7.21 -12.88
C GLY A 215 -28.50 -6.56 -13.27
N ASP A 216 -28.87 -5.45 -12.62
CA ASP A 216 -30.19 -4.80 -12.78
C ASP A 216 -30.11 -3.29 -13.00
N ASP A 217 -29.02 -2.62 -12.60
CA ASP A 217 -28.87 -1.15 -12.63
C ASP A 217 -28.72 -0.56 -14.05
N GLY A 218 -28.24 -1.33 -15.02
CA GLY A 218 -28.44 -0.99 -16.43
C GLY A 218 -29.84 -1.39 -16.87
N PRO A 219 -30.41 -0.90 -18.01
CA PRO A 219 -31.69 -1.43 -18.46
C PRO A 219 -31.59 -2.97 -18.65
N GLY A 220 -32.08 -3.73 -17.68
CA GLY A 220 -31.90 -5.18 -17.57
C GLY A 220 -30.44 -5.57 -17.48
N LEU A 221 -29.94 -6.40 -18.38
CA LEU A 221 -28.56 -6.93 -18.38
C LEU A 221 -27.54 -6.03 -19.11
N ALA A 222 -27.81 -4.75 -19.29
CA ALA A 222 -26.94 -3.90 -20.10
C ALA A 222 -25.50 -3.82 -19.56
N ASN A 223 -25.31 -3.73 -18.24
CA ASN A 223 -23.97 -3.74 -17.64
C ASN A 223 -23.23 -5.05 -17.93
N ALA A 224 -23.88 -6.21 -17.79
CA ALA A 224 -23.25 -7.51 -18.07
C ALA A 224 -22.91 -7.69 -19.56
N LYS A 225 -23.80 -7.20 -20.46
CA LYS A 225 -23.54 -7.21 -21.91
C LYS A 225 -22.36 -6.30 -22.27
N LEU A 226 -22.28 -5.12 -21.66
CA LEU A 226 -21.17 -4.19 -21.84
C LEU A 226 -19.84 -4.80 -21.37
N ALA A 227 -19.84 -5.46 -20.21
CA ALA A 227 -18.65 -6.16 -19.70
C ALA A 227 -18.17 -7.24 -20.68
N ASP A 228 -19.09 -8.08 -21.16
CA ASP A 228 -18.80 -9.13 -22.15
C ASP A 228 -18.29 -8.55 -23.47
N GLU A 229 -18.88 -7.45 -23.94
CA GLU A 229 -18.43 -6.73 -25.14
C GLU A 229 -16.97 -6.26 -24.96
N TYR A 230 -16.64 -5.59 -23.86
CA TYR A 230 -15.28 -5.14 -23.55
C TYR A 230 -14.29 -6.28 -23.28
N GLY A 231 -14.78 -7.50 -23.05
CA GLY A 231 -13.94 -8.64 -22.65
C GLY A 231 -13.57 -8.63 -21.17
N ILE A 232 -14.37 -7.97 -20.34
CA ILE A 232 -14.20 -8.00 -18.89
C ILE A 232 -14.83 -9.27 -18.33
N ILE A 233 -14.05 -10.01 -17.57
CA ILE A 233 -14.51 -11.17 -16.81
C ILE A 233 -15.11 -10.66 -15.51
N MET A 234 -16.39 -10.93 -15.29
CA MET A 234 -17.06 -10.46 -14.08
C MET A 234 -16.93 -11.46 -12.95
N GLY A 235 -16.71 -10.97 -11.77
CA GLY A 235 -16.89 -11.70 -10.52
C GLY A 235 -17.90 -11.00 -9.65
N MET A 236 -18.17 -11.57 -8.50
CA MET A 236 -18.93 -10.98 -7.42
C MET A 236 -18.12 -11.11 -6.14
N SER A 237 -18.37 -10.25 -5.16
CA SER A 237 -17.63 -10.29 -3.91
C SER A 237 -17.79 -11.63 -3.18
N HIS A 238 -17.00 -11.81 -2.14
CA HIS A 238 -16.92 -13.06 -1.37
C HIS A 238 -18.22 -13.50 -0.68
N HIS A 239 -19.24 -12.65 -0.58
CA HIS A 239 -20.55 -12.98 -0.01
C HIS A 239 -21.73 -12.90 -1.01
N GLU A 240 -21.42 -12.82 -2.31
CA GLU A 240 -22.40 -12.66 -3.38
C GLU A 240 -22.38 -13.86 -4.36
N PRO A 241 -22.85 -15.04 -3.93
CA PRO A 241 -22.71 -16.25 -4.73
C PRO A 241 -23.66 -16.30 -5.93
N CYS A 242 -23.30 -17.18 -6.88
CA CYS A 242 -24.13 -17.53 -8.05
C CYS A 242 -24.59 -16.33 -8.90
N LEU A 243 -23.69 -15.35 -9.08
CA LEU A 243 -23.92 -14.15 -9.87
C LEU A 243 -25.09 -13.27 -9.36
N ARG A 244 -25.38 -13.35 -8.08
CA ARG A 244 -26.38 -12.50 -7.40
C ARG A 244 -25.68 -11.56 -6.44
N GLN A 245 -26.18 -10.35 -6.32
CA GLN A 245 -25.70 -9.41 -5.30
C GLN A 245 -26.49 -9.60 -4.00
N GLY A 246 -25.80 -9.52 -2.87
CA GLY A 246 -26.42 -9.69 -1.54
C GLY A 246 -27.54 -8.69 -1.31
N GLU A 247 -27.35 -7.46 -1.77
CA GLU A 247 -28.34 -6.38 -1.64
C GLU A 247 -29.60 -6.59 -2.48
N GLU A 248 -29.53 -7.31 -3.61
CA GLU A 248 -30.71 -7.65 -4.41
C GLU A 248 -31.76 -8.39 -3.58
N TYR A 249 -31.33 -9.31 -2.71
CA TYR A 249 -32.24 -10.12 -1.90
C TYR A 249 -33.12 -9.25 -0.98
N LYS A 250 -32.59 -8.15 -0.44
CA LYS A 250 -33.34 -7.23 0.43
C LYS A 250 -34.58 -6.63 -0.25
N TYR A 251 -34.49 -6.40 -1.56
CA TYR A 251 -35.60 -5.84 -2.32
C TYR A 251 -36.55 -6.90 -2.89
N LEU A 252 -36.09 -8.14 -3.01
CA LEU A 252 -36.84 -9.23 -3.65
C LEU A 252 -37.49 -10.17 -2.66
N ARG A 253 -37.09 -10.19 -1.39
CA ARG A 253 -37.64 -11.04 -0.33
C ARG A 253 -39.01 -10.57 0.14
N GLY A 254 -39.77 -11.47 0.73
CA GLY A 254 -41.08 -11.21 1.35
C GLY A 254 -41.90 -12.48 1.50
N LYS A 255 -42.95 -12.44 2.33
CA LYS A 255 -43.82 -13.59 2.60
C LYS A 255 -44.44 -14.21 1.36
N ASP A 256 -44.73 -13.34 0.37
CA ASP A 256 -45.35 -13.75 -0.92
C ASP A 256 -44.30 -13.85 -2.04
N SER A 257 -43.02 -13.64 -1.74
CA SER A 257 -41.93 -13.72 -2.71
C SER A 257 -41.61 -15.18 -3.03
N VAL A 258 -41.32 -15.44 -4.30
CA VAL A 258 -40.83 -16.75 -4.77
C VAL A 258 -39.45 -17.10 -4.17
N TYR A 259 -38.75 -16.11 -3.64
CA TYR A 259 -37.45 -16.27 -2.97
C TYR A 259 -37.57 -16.41 -1.45
N GLY A 260 -38.79 -16.37 -0.86
CA GLY A 260 -38.99 -16.37 0.58
C GLY A 260 -38.58 -15.06 1.27
N ASP A 261 -38.56 -15.07 2.59
CA ASP A 261 -38.33 -13.87 3.41
C ASP A 261 -37.06 -13.93 4.25
N ALA A 262 -36.38 -15.06 4.34
CA ALA A 262 -35.20 -15.26 5.17
C ALA A 262 -33.94 -15.55 4.35
N TRP A 263 -32.87 -14.79 4.57
CA TRP A 263 -31.54 -15.13 4.09
C TRP A 263 -30.90 -16.21 4.99
N ASN A 264 -31.47 -17.42 4.89
CA ASN A 264 -31.04 -18.55 5.72
C ASN A 264 -31.26 -19.87 4.95
N PHE A 265 -30.18 -20.57 4.64
CA PHE A 265 -30.23 -21.76 3.81
C PHE A 265 -30.92 -22.95 4.50
N ARG A 266 -30.93 -23.02 5.85
CA ARG A 266 -31.63 -24.10 6.61
C ARG A 266 -33.14 -23.88 6.64
N THR A 267 -33.60 -22.63 6.76
CA THR A 267 -35.04 -22.34 6.94
C THR A 267 -35.75 -21.90 5.67
N ASN A 268 -35.01 -21.43 4.67
CA ASN A 268 -35.53 -20.94 3.38
C ASN A 268 -34.75 -21.55 2.20
N ARG A 269 -34.43 -22.83 2.24
CA ARG A 269 -33.62 -23.51 1.24
C ARG A 269 -34.14 -23.32 -0.20
N GLU A 270 -35.45 -23.59 -0.42
CA GLU A 270 -36.05 -23.48 -1.75
C GLU A 270 -36.01 -22.07 -2.33
N GLY A 271 -36.27 -21.06 -1.49
CA GLY A 271 -36.22 -19.66 -1.91
C GLY A 271 -34.82 -19.22 -2.29
N ILE A 272 -33.80 -19.60 -1.50
CA ILE A 272 -32.39 -19.30 -1.78
C ILE A 272 -31.93 -20.04 -3.05
N ILE A 273 -32.25 -21.32 -3.21
CA ILE A 273 -31.94 -22.08 -4.44
C ILE A 273 -32.51 -21.38 -5.66
N ARG A 274 -33.77 -20.95 -5.61
CA ARG A 274 -34.41 -20.24 -6.71
C ARG A 274 -33.73 -18.91 -6.99
N PHE A 275 -33.35 -18.17 -5.97
CA PHE A 275 -32.63 -16.91 -6.09
C PHE A 275 -31.28 -17.11 -6.82
N TRP A 276 -30.49 -18.09 -6.42
CA TRP A 276 -29.23 -18.44 -7.08
C TRP A 276 -29.43 -18.93 -8.51
N LYS A 277 -30.41 -19.81 -8.73
CA LYS A 277 -30.72 -20.35 -10.07
C LYS A 277 -31.04 -19.24 -11.06
N ASP A 278 -31.84 -18.26 -10.66
CA ASP A 278 -32.18 -17.13 -11.52
C ASP A 278 -30.97 -16.26 -11.85
N GLY A 279 -30.03 -16.09 -10.94
CA GLY A 279 -28.76 -15.40 -11.20
C GLY A 279 -27.94 -16.11 -12.28
N LEU A 280 -27.78 -17.42 -12.14
CA LEU A 280 -27.05 -18.25 -13.10
C LEU A 280 -27.71 -18.28 -14.48
N LEU A 281 -29.03 -18.44 -14.55
CA LEU A 281 -29.78 -18.43 -15.84
C LEU A 281 -29.67 -17.09 -16.55
N ARG A 282 -29.66 -15.98 -15.82
CA ARG A 282 -29.58 -14.63 -16.38
C ARG A 282 -28.20 -14.29 -16.92
N ARG A 283 -27.14 -14.60 -16.12
CA ARG A 283 -25.78 -14.10 -16.36
C ARG A 283 -24.73 -15.18 -16.64
N GLY A 284 -25.04 -16.46 -16.44
CA GLY A 284 -24.08 -17.57 -16.61
C GLY A 284 -23.52 -17.75 -18.01
N LYS A 285 -24.18 -17.15 -19.03
CA LYS A 285 -23.71 -17.18 -20.43
C LYS A 285 -22.59 -16.20 -20.76
N PHE A 286 -22.31 -15.22 -19.88
CA PHE A 286 -21.22 -14.27 -20.04
C PHE A 286 -19.93 -14.81 -19.40
N GLU A 287 -18.78 -14.23 -19.73
CA GLU A 287 -17.53 -14.60 -19.06
C GLU A 287 -17.55 -14.19 -17.58
N ASN A 288 -17.50 -15.17 -16.70
CA ASN A 288 -17.55 -14.96 -15.26
C ASN A 288 -16.58 -15.89 -14.53
N VAL A 289 -16.16 -15.47 -13.33
CA VAL A 289 -15.70 -16.37 -12.27
C VAL A 289 -16.81 -16.39 -11.22
N ILE A 290 -17.49 -17.53 -11.08
CA ILE A 290 -18.67 -17.63 -10.21
C ILE A 290 -18.24 -17.77 -8.76
N THR A 291 -18.63 -16.83 -7.91
CA THR A 291 -18.44 -16.90 -6.46
C THR A 291 -19.30 -18.02 -5.87
N LEU A 292 -18.68 -18.84 -5.04
CA LEU A 292 -19.31 -19.88 -4.25
C LEU A 292 -19.35 -19.53 -2.77
N GLY A 293 -20.13 -20.28 -2.02
CA GLY A 293 -20.30 -20.12 -0.58
C GLY A 293 -21.54 -19.31 -0.22
N MET A 294 -21.65 -18.99 1.04
CA MET A 294 -22.71 -18.12 1.56
C MET A 294 -22.21 -17.53 2.88
N ARG A 295 -22.49 -16.25 3.08
CA ARG A 295 -22.33 -15.56 4.36
C ARG A 295 -23.68 -15.02 4.85
N GLY A 296 -23.75 -14.51 6.05
CA GLY A 296 -24.92 -13.84 6.57
C GLY A 296 -25.23 -12.53 5.84
N GLU A 297 -26.37 -11.91 6.14
CA GLU A 297 -26.73 -10.60 5.57
C GLU A 297 -25.68 -9.56 5.96
N ALA A 298 -25.42 -8.62 5.04
CA ALA A 298 -24.45 -7.54 5.23
C ALA A 298 -23.05 -8.05 5.69
N ASP A 299 -22.56 -9.10 5.04
CA ASP A 299 -21.21 -9.67 5.27
C ASP A 299 -20.97 -10.19 6.71
N THR A 300 -22.00 -10.64 7.38
CA THR A 300 -21.91 -11.24 8.72
C THR A 300 -21.67 -12.75 8.69
N ALA A 301 -21.45 -13.38 9.84
CA ALA A 301 -21.34 -14.83 9.96
C ALA A 301 -22.64 -15.53 9.55
N ILE A 302 -22.52 -16.67 8.85
CA ILE A 302 -23.68 -17.39 8.28
C ILE A 302 -24.62 -17.96 9.34
N LEU A 303 -24.06 -18.49 10.44
CA LEU A 303 -24.79 -18.96 11.61
C LEU A 303 -24.45 -18.08 12.81
N GLY A 304 -25.41 -17.90 13.71
CA GLY A 304 -25.20 -17.09 14.91
C GLY A 304 -24.13 -17.65 15.85
N GLU A 305 -23.72 -16.89 16.84
CA GLU A 305 -22.61 -17.16 17.78
C GLU A 305 -22.69 -18.52 18.52
N LYS A 306 -23.85 -19.17 18.56
CA LYS A 306 -24.05 -20.49 19.23
C LYS A 306 -23.70 -21.67 18.33
N ALA A 307 -23.46 -21.45 17.04
CA ALA A 307 -23.12 -22.51 16.11
C ALA A 307 -21.68 -22.99 16.33
N THR A 308 -21.46 -24.29 16.29
CA THR A 308 -20.14 -24.88 16.35
C THR A 308 -19.39 -24.73 15.02
N LEU A 309 -18.09 -24.97 15.04
CA LEU A 309 -17.29 -25.05 13.82
C LEU A 309 -17.84 -26.14 12.87
N GLU A 310 -18.22 -27.31 13.43
CA GLU A 310 -18.78 -28.41 12.67
C GLU A 310 -20.11 -28.03 12.00
N ASP A 311 -21.03 -27.37 12.72
CA ASP A 311 -22.30 -26.88 12.14
C ASP A 311 -22.11 -25.97 10.94
N ASN A 312 -21.10 -25.09 11.01
CA ASN A 312 -20.77 -24.14 9.93
C ASN A 312 -20.14 -24.87 8.74
N ILE A 313 -19.23 -25.82 8.98
CA ILE A 313 -18.58 -26.62 7.92
C ILE A 313 -19.61 -27.47 7.19
N GLU A 314 -20.51 -28.15 7.93
CA GLU A 314 -21.58 -28.97 7.32
C GLU A 314 -22.52 -28.13 6.46
N LEU A 315 -22.94 -26.96 6.96
CA LEU A 315 -23.79 -26.06 6.21
C LEU A 315 -23.08 -25.56 4.94
N LEU A 316 -21.83 -25.11 5.05
CA LEU A 316 -21.09 -24.62 3.90
C LEU A 316 -20.87 -25.73 2.85
N ARG A 317 -20.62 -26.97 3.27
CA ARG A 317 -20.54 -28.13 2.35
C ARG A 317 -21.83 -28.36 1.59
N ASP A 318 -22.99 -28.33 2.28
CA ASP A 318 -24.31 -28.48 1.63
C ASP A 318 -24.58 -27.34 0.65
N VAL A 319 -24.22 -26.11 1.00
CA VAL A 319 -24.28 -24.93 0.12
C VAL A 319 -23.42 -25.15 -1.13
N LEU A 320 -22.14 -25.50 -0.98
CA LEU A 320 -21.20 -25.70 -2.08
C LEU A 320 -21.68 -26.81 -3.05
N LYS A 321 -22.13 -27.93 -2.49
CA LYS A 321 -22.72 -29.04 -3.27
C LYS A 321 -23.93 -28.55 -4.10
N THR A 322 -24.85 -27.84 -3.47
CA THR A 322 -26.05 -27.31 -4.12
C THR A 322 -25.68 -26.31 -5.22
N GLN A 323 -24.75 -25.42 -4.96
CA GLN A 323 -24.30 -24.42 -5.96
C GLN A 323 -23.64 -25.09 -7.16
N ASN A 324 -22.78 -26.11 -6.95
CA ASN A 324 -22.18 -26.87 -8.04
C ASN A 324 -23.22 -27.62 -8.87
N GLU A 325 -24.29 -28.17 -8.24
CA GLU A 325 -25.41 -28.80 -8.94
C GLU A 325 -26.19 -27.77 -9.80
N LEU A 326 -26.44 -26.56 -9.26
CA LEU A 326 -27.11 -25.48 -10.00
C LEU A 326 -26.26 -24.99 -11.17
N ILE A 327 -24.96 -24.87 -11.01
CA ILE A 327 -24.03 -24.46 -12.10
C ILE A 327 -24.05 -25.52 -13.21
N ARG A 328 -24.03 -26.82 -12.84
CA ARG A 328 -24.14 -27.89 -13.83
C ARG A 328 -25.46 -27.86 -14.59
N GLU A 329 -26.54 -27.53 -13.91
CA GLU A 329 -27.88 -27.44 -14.56
C GLU A 329 -28.02 -26.19 -15.45
N CYS A 330 -27.47 -25.04 -15.02
CA CYS A 330 -27.81 -23.75 -15.60
C CYS A 330 -26.75 -23.16 -16.54
N VAL A 331 -25.48 -23.58 -16.40
CA VAL A 331 -24.34 -22.97 -17.09
C VAL A 331 -23.63 -23.96 -18.01
N ASP A 332 -23.07 -25.05 -17.50
CA ASP A 332 -22.38 -26.08 -18.29
C ASP A 332 -22.47 -27.42 -17.56
N GLU A 333 -22.88 -28.50 -18.30
CA GLU A 333 -22.96 -29.86 -17.76
C GLU A 333 -21.63 -30.34 -17.14
N ASP A 334 -20.50 -29.91 -17.69
CA ASP A 334 -19.16 -30.11 -17.14
C ASP A 334 -18.77 -28.91 -16.24
N VAL A 335 -19.13 -28.98 -14.97
CA VAL A 335 -18.85 -27.93 -14.00
C VAL A 335 -17.36 -27.54 -13.92
N LYS A 336 -16.45 -28.42 -14.35
CA LYS A 336 -14.99 -28.16 -14.34
C LYS A 336 -14.58 -27.14 -15.40
N ARG A 337 -15.41 -26.90 -16.42
CA ARG A 337 -15.18 -25.85 -17.41
C ARG A 337 -15.61 -24.47 -16.95
N VAL A 338 -16.41 -24.39 -15.89
CA VAL A 338 -16.93 -23.13 -15.35
C VAL A 338 -15.96 -22.61 -14.30
N PRO A 339 -15.31 -21.45 -14.49
CA PRO A 339 -14.46 -20.85 -13.48
C PRO A 339 -15.27 -20.52 -12.22
N ARG A 340 -14.84 -21.00 -11.07
CA ARG A 340 -15.51 -20.81 -9.79
C ARG A 340 -14.47 -20.44 -8.74
N MET A 341 -14.85 -19.65 -7.76
CA MET A 341 -13.98 -19.32 -6.65
C MET A 341 -14.71 -19.37 -5.31
N LEU A 342 -13.97 -19.74 -4.26
CA LEU A 342 -14.36 -19.62 -2.87
C LEU A 342 -13.36 -18.73 -2.13
N ALA A 343 -13.83 -17.66 -1.52
CA ALA A 343 -12.97 -16.80 -0.70
C ALA A 343 -12.79 -17.41 0.71
N LEU A 344 -11.53 -17.62 1.07
CA LEU A 344 -11.13 -18.06 2.42
C LEU A 344 -10.90 -16.81 3.28
N TYR A 345 -11.97 -16.05 3.49
CA TYR A 345 -11.97 -14.77 4.17
C TYR A 345 -12.69 -14.86 5.51
N LYS A 346 -12.17 -14.13 6.50
CA LYS A 346 -12.71 -14.14 7.88
C LYS A 346 -12.87 -15.57 8.41
N GLU A 347 -14.07 -15.94 8.87
CA GLU A 347 -14.38 -17.25 9.45
C GLU A 347 -14.28 -18.44 8.46
N VAL A 348 -14.42 -18.16 7.14
CA VAL A 348 -14.35 -19.23 6.12
C VAL A 348 -12.95 -19.86 6.05
N GLU A 349 -11.91 -19.13 6.43
CA GLU A 349 -10.55 -19.69 6.57
C GLU A 349 -10.52 -20.81 7.60
N ALA A 350 -11.16 -20.62 8.77
CA ALA A 350 -11.28 -21.65 9.79
C ALA A 350 -12.13 -22.84 9.31
N PHE A 351 -13.16 -22.61 8.50
CA PHE A 351 -13.97 -23.68 7.91
C PHE A 351 -13.17 -24.52 6.91
N PHE A 352 -12.26 -23.89 6.19
CA PHE A 352 -11.37 -24.56 5.24
C PHE A 352 -10.34 -25.45 5.94
N TYR A 353 -9.66 -24.93 6.96
CA TYR A 353 -8.60 -25.67 7.65
C TYR A 353 -9.13 -26.65 8.70
N GLY A 354 -10.26 -26.36 9.35
CA GLY A 354 -10.72 -27.10 10.51
C GLY A 354 -9.82 -26.90 11.73
N ASN A 355 -9.87 -27.84 12.65
CA ASN A 355 -9.00 -27.92 13.83
C ASN A 355 -8.73 -29.38 14.22
N ASP A 356 -8.03 -29.63 15.35
CA ASP A 356 -7.69 -30.98 15.83
C ASP A 356 -8.93 -31.87 16.13
N GLN A 357 -10.11 -31.29 16.28
CA GLN A 357 -11.34 -31.99 16.61
C GLN A 357 -12.31 -32.10 15.44
N THR A 358 -12.27 -31.13 14.51
CA THR A 358 -13.20 -31.01 13.39
C THR A 358 -12.44 -30.88 12.08
N ALA A 359 -12.63 -31.85 11.17
CA ALA A 359 -12.03 -31.80 9.83
C ALA A 359 -12.63 -30.64 9.01
N GLY A 360 -11.78 -29.82 8.40
CA GLY A 360 -12.19 -28.73 7.51
C GLY A 360 -12.59 -29.19 6.11
N LEU A 361 -12.77 -28.21 5.23
CA LEU A 361 -13.11 -28.44 3.81
C LEU A 361 -11.86 -28.64 2.92
N MET A 362 -10.65 -28.59 3.48
CA MET A 362 -9.43 -28.83 2.71
C MET A 362 -9.44 -30.22 2.07
N GLY A 363 -9.36 -30.27 0.74
CA GLY A 363 -9.43 -31.54 -0.03
C GLY A 363 -10.85 -32.06 -0.27
N ALA A 364 -11.89 -31.29 0.07
CA ALA A 364 -13.28 -31.63 -0.21
C ALA A 364 -13.54 -31.71 -1.73
N GLU A 365 -14.36 -32.70 -2.17
CA GLU A 365 -14.69 -32.92 -3.57
C GLU A 365 -15.37 -31.68 -4.22
N GLU A 366 -16.19 -30.98 -3.45
CA GLU A 366 -16.91 -29.78 -3.88
C GLU A 366 -15.96 -28.64 -4.29
N LEU A 367 -14.70 -28.69 -3.87
CA LEU A 367 -13.68 -27.68 -4.12
C LEU A 367 -12.60 -28.11 -5.14
N GLU A 368 -12.66 -29.30 -5.73
CA GLU A 368 -11.55 -29.90 -6.51
C GLU A 368 -10.95 -28.97 -7.57
N ASP A 369 -11.80 -28.26 -8.33
CA ASP A 369 -11.37 -27.35 -9.41
C ASP A 369 -11.79 -25.88 -9.12
N VAL A 370 -12.04 -25.55 -7.88
CA VAL A 370 -12.45 -24.20 -7.44
C VAL A 370 -11.20 -23.39 -7.09
N ILE A 371 -11.12 -22.16 -7.57
CA ILE A 371 -10.06 -21.22 -7.16
C ILE A 371 -10.23 -20.91 -5.68
N LEU A 372 -9.23 -21.19 -4.88
CA LEU A 372 -9.21 -20.84 -3.46
C LEU A 372 -8.62 -19.45 -3.30
N LEU A 373 -9.48 -18.47 -3.05
CA LEU A 373 -9.08 -17.07 -2.90
C LEU A 373 -8.65 -16.79 -1.46
N LEU A 374 -7.36 -16.70 -1.24
CA LEU A 374 -6.75 -16.29 0.02
C LEU A 374 -6.88 -14.78 0.19
N CYS A 375 -6.68 -14.30 1.42
CA CYS A 375 -6.82 -12.88 1.73
C CYS A 375 -5.62 -12.37 2.52
N ASP A 376 -5.42 -11.05 2.49
CA ASP A 376 -4.60 -10.37 3.47
C ASP A 376 -5.37 -10.17 4.80
N ASP A 377 -4.76 -9.48 5.74
CA ASP A 377 -5.38 -9.17 7.03
C ASP A 377 -6.15 -7.84 7.02
N ASN A 378 -6.60 -7.38 5.86
CA ASN A 378 -7.23 -6.08 5.58
C ASN A 378 -6.29 -4.85 5.75
N TYR A 379 -5.04 -5.08 6.13
CA TYR A 379 -4.02 -4.03 6.32
C TYR A 379 -2.76 -4.27 5.49
N GLY A 380 -2.88 -5.11 4.46
CA GLY A 380 -1.82 -5.40 3.51
C GLY A 380 -0.77 -6.39 4.02
N ASN A 381 -1.03 -7.18 5.08
CA ASN A 381 -0.18 -8.30 5.45
C ASN A 381 -0.86 -9.62 5.09
N LEU A 382 -0.18 -10.46 4.32
CA LEU A 382 -0.71 -11.78 3.95
C LEU A 382 -1.03 -12.61 5.18
N ARG A 383 -2.07 -13.42 5.06
CA ARG A 383 -2.42 -14.48 6.00
C ARG A 383 -1.78 -15.78 5.55
N THR A 384 -2.41 -16.92 5.82
CA THR A 384 -1.92 -18.23 5.40
C THR A 384 -1.77 -18.35 3.88
N LEU A 385 -0.71 -19.01 3.47
CA LEU A 385 -0.35 -19.28 2.07
C LEU A 385 -0.30 -20.79 1.82
N PRO A 386 -0.41 -21.23 0.53
CA PRO A 386 -0.42 -22.64 0.22
C PRO A 386 0.90 -23.34 0.60
N THR A 387 0.82 -24.38 1.43
CA THR A 387 1.95 -25.28 1.66
C THR A 387 2.37 -25.96 0.34
N LYS A 388 3.50 -26.66 0.34
CA LYS A 388 3.98 -27.39 -0.83
C LYS A 388 2.97 -28.42 -1.33
N GLU A 389 2.31 -29.11 -0.41
CA GLU A 389 1.27 -30.10 -0.68
C GLU A 389 0.02 -29.44 -1.26
N MET A 390 -0.41 -28.32 -0.69
CA MET A 390 -1.58 -27.57 -1.15
C MET A 390 -1.43 -27.04 -2.58
N ARG A 391 -0.19 -26.72 -3.03
CA ARG A 391 0.06 -26.22 -4.40
C ARG A 391 -0.29 -27.19 -5.50
N THR A 392 -0.63 -28.44 -5.19
CA THR A 392 -1.14 -29.44 -6.14
C THR A 392 -2.63 -29.28 -6.43
N HIS A 393 -3.32 -28.39 -5.73
CA HIS A 393 -4.74 -28.13 -5.91
C HIS A 393 -5.03 -27.62 -7.34
N LYS A 394 -5.96 -28.28 -8.05
CA LYS A 394 -6.20 -28.04 -9.49
C LYS A 394 -6.81 -26.67 -9.79
N GLY A 395 -7.70 -26.19 -8.94
CA GLY A 395 -8.30 -24.86 -9.10
C GLY A 395 -7.33 -23.71 -8.92
N GLY A 396 -6.16 -23.99 -8.30
CA GLY A 396 -5.15 -22.99 -8.00
C GLY A 396 -5.58 -22.02 -6.90
N TYR A 397 -4.76 -20.98 -6.70
CA TYR A 397 -4.94 -20.01 -5.61
C TYR A 397 -4.99 -18.58 -6.12
N GLY A 398 -5.86 -17.79 -5.50
CA GLY A 398 -5.95 -16.34 -5.68
C GLY A 398 -5.61 -15.57 -4.41
N MET A 399 -5.49 -14.23 -4.55
CA MET A 399 -5.30 -13.29 -3.45
C MET A 399 -6.31 -12.15 -3.54
N TYR A 400 -7.01 -11.89 -2.46
CA TYR A 400 -7.80 -10.69 -2.21
C TYR A 400 -6.99 -9.76 -1.31
N TYR A 401 -6.53 -8.64 -1.85
CA TYR A 401 -5.64 -7.67 -1.21
C TYR A 401 -6.37 -6.34 -0.99
N HIS A 402 -5.94 -5.53 -0.01
CA HIS A 402 -6.62 -4.29 0.34
C HIS A 402 -5.70 -3.06 0.17
N LEU A 403 -6.18 -2.07 -0.61
CA LEU A 403 -5.70 -0.69 -0.60
C LEU A 403 -6.63 0.24 0.19
N ASP A 404 -7.81 -0.26 0.51
CA ASP A 404 -8.92 0.40 1.19
C ASP A 404 -9.62 -0.61 2.10
N TYR A 405 -10.11 -0.18 3.26
CA TYR A 405 -10.83 -1.05 4.18
C TYR A 405 -11.74 -0.28 5.12
N HIS A 406 -13.01 -0.72 5.20
CA HIS A 406 -13.98 -0.30 6.18
C HIS A 406 -14.09 -1.34 7.30
N GLY A 407 -13.59 -1.02 8.50
CA GLY A 407 -13.64 -1.95 9.63
C GLY A 407 -12.63 -1.69 10.73
N TRP A 408 -12.65 -2.57 11.72
CA TRP A 408 -11.78 -2.53 12.90
C TRP A 408 -10.31 -2.87 12.54
N PRO A 409 -9.28 -2.26 13.17
CA PRO A 409 -9.36 -1.32 14.30
C PRO A 409 -9.65 0.13 13.90
N ILE A 410 -9.35 0.57 12.69
CA ILE A 410 -9.67 1.90 12.15
C ILE A 410 -9.85 1.78 10.64
N SER A 411 -10.96 2.28 10.11
CA SER A 411 -11.17 2.37 8.67
C SER A 411 -10.17 3.30 7.99
N TYR A 412 -9.77 2.96 6.77
CA TYR A 412 -8.94 3.79 5.91
C TYR A 412 -9.50 3.70 4.48
N GLU A 413 -10.36 4.61 4.15
CA GLU A 413 -11.19 4.60 2.94
C GLU A 413 -11.31 5.98 2.27
N TRP A 414 -10.56 6.99 2.78
CA TRP A 414 -10.64 8.34 2.28
C TRP A 414 -9.73 8.61 1.08
N ILE A 415 -8.46 8.23 1.19
CA ILE A 415 -7.40 8.64 0.27
C ILE A 415 -6.29 7.60 0.23
N ASN A 416 -5.44 7.59 -0.80
CA ASN A 416 -4.31 6.68 -0.86
C ASN A 416 -3.43 6.75 0.39
N SER A 417 -3.33 5.62 1.07
CA SER A 417 -2.42 5.40 2.20
C SER A 417 -1.55 4.15 2.00
N SER A 418 -1.40 3.70 0.75
CA SER A 418 -0.64 2.50 0.39
C SER A 418 0.77 2.84 -0.06
N TYR A 419 1.71 1.91 0.20
CA TYR A 419 3.13 2.06 -0.08
C TYR A 419 3.63 0.93 -0.99
N LEU A 420 4.17 1.26 -2.14
CA LEU A 420 4.56 0.27 -3.15
C LEU A 420 5.54 -0.81 -2.65
N PRO A 421 6.59 -0.51 -1.87
CA PRO A 421 7.46 -1.54 -1.31
C PRO A 421 6.73 -2.57 -0.45
N LYS A 422 5.64 -2.18 0.24
CA LYS A 422 4.78 -3.10 1.00
C LYS A 422 4.02 -4.03 0.06
N ILE A 423 3.39 -3.47 -0.99
CA ILE A 423 2.68 -4.26 -2.00
C ILE A 423 3.65 -5.25 -2.66
N TRP A 424 4.85 -4.77 -3.05
CA TRP A 424 5.90 -5.61 -3.65
C TRP A 424 6.29 -6.76 -2.72
N GLU A 425 6.59 -6.49 -1.48
CA GLU A 425 7.04 -7.50 -0.51
C GLU A 425 5.99 -8.59 -0.29
N GLN A 426 4.73 -8.19 -0.14
CA GLN A 426 3.64 -9.11 0.14
C GLN A 426 3.24 -9.90 -1.13
N MET A 427 3.01 -9.22 -2.25
CA MET A 427 2.53 -9.89 -3.47
C MET A 427 3.61 -10.73 -4.13
N THR A 428 4.90 -10.38 -4.00
CA THR A 428 6.02 -11.25 -4.35
C THR A 428 5.97 -12.54 -3.54
N THR A 429 5.73 -12.43 -2.23
CA THR A 429 5.60 -13.59 -1.36
C THR A 429 4.43 -14.47 -1.78
N ALA A 430 3.25 -13.89 -2.04
CA ALA A 430 2.08 -14.63 -2.52
C ALA A 430 2.38 -15.40 -3.84
N TYR A 431 2.98 -14.72 -4.82
CA TYR A 431 3.28 -15.31 -6.13
C TYR A 431 4.26 -16.49 -6.02
N GLU A 432 5.32 -16.35 -5.22
CA GLU A 432 6.33 -17.41 -5.02
C GLU A 432 5.74 -18.61 -4.25
N PHE A 433 4.73 -18.41 -3.41
CA PHE A 433 3.96 -19.49 -2.81
C PHE A 433 2.92 -20.12 -3.74
N GLY A 434 2.83 -19.69 -5.01
CA GLY A 434 1.96 -20.29 -6.03
C GLY A 434 0.58 -19.65 -6.15
N VAL A 435 0.39 -18.46 -5.61
CA VAL A 435 -0.88 -17.70 -5.74
C VAL A 435 -0.85 -16.93 -7.07
N ARG A 436 -1.33 -17.57 -8.16
CA ARG A 436 -1.16 -17.07 -9.54
C ARG A 436 -2.44 -17.10 -10.38
N GLU A 437 -3.54 -17.67 -9.85
CA GLU A 437 -4.77 -17.79 -10.65
C GLU A 437 -5.57 -16.49 -10.66
N LEU A 438 -5.72 -15.83 -9.50
CA LEU A 438 -6.55 -14.65 -9.38
C LEU A 438 -5.94 -13.65 -8.40
N TRP A 439 -5.71 -12.43 -8.85
CA TRP A 439 -5.38 -11.30 -7.98
C TRP A 439 -6.47 -10.23 -8.09
N ILE A 440 -7.12 -9.95 -6.98
CA ILE A 440 -8.10 -8.87 -6.88
C ILE A 440 -7.75 -7.97 -5.70
N VAL A 441 -7.85 -6.66 -5.93
CA VAL A 441 -7.54 -5.66 -4.92
C VAL A 441 -8.74 -4.77 -4.64
N ASN A 442 -9.08 -4.63 -3.35
CA ASN A 442 -10.07 -3.65 -2.90
C ASN A 442 -9.48 -2.24 -3.06
N VAL A 443 -10.15 -1.40 -3.83
CA VAL A 443 -9.74 -0.03 -4.11
C VAL A 443 -10.73 1.02 -3.59
N GLY A 444 -11.76 0.59 -2.85
CA GLY A 444 -12.82 1.50 -2.41
C GLY A 444 -13.48 2.18 -3.60
N ASP A 445 -13.14 3.44 -3.81
CA ASP A 445 -13.71 4.32 -4.84
C ASP A 445 -12.93 4.36 -6.16
N ILE A 446 -11.82 3.69 -6.30
CA ILE A 446 -10.81 3.80 -7.38
C ILE A 446 -9.94 5.08 -7.23
N ALA A 447 -10.55 6.26 -7.24
CA ALA A 447 -9.86 7.51 -6.95
C ALA A 447 -9.59 7.55 -5.43
N THR A 448 -8.52 7.96 -5.09
CA THR A 448 -7.17 8.32 -5.25
C THR A 448 -6.18 7.13 -5.22
N GLN A 449 -6.65 5.93 -5.52
CA GLN A 449 -5.86 4.68 -5.48
C GLN A 449 -5.14 4.38 -6.82
N GLU A 450 -5.20 5.28 -7.79
CA GLU A 450 -4.71 5.07 -9.15
C GLU A 450 -3.23 4.65 -9.18
N PHE A 451 -2.39 5.27 -8.36
CA PHE A 451 -0.96 4.97 -8.30
C PHE A 451 -0.65 3.55 -7.78
N PRO A 452 -1.11 3.14 -6.59
CA PRO A 452 -0.88 1.77 -6.11
C PRO A 452 -1.63 0.71 -6.92
N LEU A 453 -2.81 1.04 -7.48
CA LEU A 453 -3.57 0.16 -8.36
C LEU A 453 -2.79 -0.15 -9.65
N SER A 454 -2.18 0.87 -10.27
CA SER A 454 -1.32 0.68 -11.45
C SER A 454 -0.20 -0.31 -11.15
N TYR A 455 0.49 -0.15 -10.02
CA TYR A 455 1.57 -1.04 -9.63
C TYR A 455 1.11 -2.49 -9.40
N PHE A 456 -0.01 -2.66 -8.70
CA PHE A 456 -0.59 -3.96 -8.43
C PHE A 456 -0.94 -4.72 -9.73
N LEU A 457 -1.57 -4.05 -10.69
CA LEU A 457 -1.96 -4.64 -11.96
C LEU A 457 -0.77 -4.87 -12.90
N ASP A 458 0.18 -3.94 -12.97
CA ASP A 458 1.41 -4.12 -13.74
C ASP A 458 2.25 -5.30 -13.23
N MET A 459 2.33 -5.47 -11.89
CA MET A 459 3.00 -6.61 -11.27
C MET A 459 2.27 -7.93 -11.57
N ALA A 460 0.93 -7.92 -11.56
CA ALA A 460 0.12 -9.08 -11.91
C ALA A 460 0.22 -9.45 -13.39
N TYR A 461 0.42 -8.46 -14.27
CA TYR A 461 0.59 -8.65 -15.69
C TYR A 461 2.00 -9.17 -16.02
N ASP A 462 3.04 -8.51 -15.52
CA ASP A 462 4.46 -8.85 -15.75
C ASP A 462 5.22 -8.96 -14.42
N PHE A 463 5.04 -10.08 -13.73
CA PHE A 463 5.74 -10.39 -12.50
C PHE A 463 7.25 -10.52 -12.70
N GLY A 464 7.68 -10.99 -13.88
CA GLY A 464 9.11 -11.10 -14.20
C GLY A 464 9.83 -9.76 -14.13
N ARG A 465 9.14 -8.68 -14.52
CA ARG A 465 9.67 -7.31 -14.48
C ARG A 465 9.57 -6.67 -13.10
N TRP A 466 8.45 -6.79 -12.42
CA TRP A 466 8.14 -6.02 -11.21
C TRP A 466 8.17 -6.83 -9.91
N GLY A 467 8.26 -8.16 -9.99
CA GLY A 467 8.30 -9.07 -8.85
C GLY A 467 9.70 -9.32 -8.28
N SER A 468 9.88 -10.48 -7.65
CA SER A 468 11.09 -10.84 -6.90
C SER A 468 12.38 -10.87 -7.72
N GLY A 469 12.30 -11.20 -8.99
CA GLY A 469 13.46 -11.21 -9.89
C GLY A 469 14.15 -9.85 -10.04
N ALA A 470 13.43 -8.79 -9.81
CA ALA A 470 13.88 -7.40 -9.94
C ALA A 470 14.33 -6.75 -8.62
N VAL A 471 14.17 -7.41 -7.48
CA VAL A 471 14.55 -6.97 -6.12
C VAL A 471 14.16 -5.51 -5.83
N ASN A 472 12.89 -5.30 -5.49
CA ASN A 472 12.31 -3.99 -5.10
C ASN A 472 12.68 -2.84 -6.06
N GLN A 473 12.10 -2.84 -7.24
CA GLN A 473 12.25 -1.76 -8.21
C GLN A 473 11.14 -0.68 -8.10
N THR A 474 10.51 -0.55 -6.95
CA THR A 474 9.37 0.37 -6.76
C THR A 474 9.74 1.84 -6.99
N ALA A 475 10.96 2.24 -6.65
CA ALA A 475 11.45 3.59 -6.95
C ALA A 475 11.57 3.84 -8.46
N GLU A 476 12.06 2.86 -9.22
CA GLU A 476 12.12 2.95 -10.68
C GLU A 476 10.71 2.91 -11.30
N TYR A 477 9.83 2.07 -10.75
CA TYR A 477 8.42 2.07 -11.14
C TYR A 477 7.80 3.46 -10.97
N THR A 478 8.01 4.11 -9.82
CA THR A 478 7.47 5.46 -9.55
C THR A 478 7.93 6.47 -10.60
N ARG A 479 9.22 6.47 -10.96
CA ARG A 479 9.75 7.34 -12.03
C ARG A 479 9.12 7.03 -13.40
N GLN A 480 8.99 5.74 -13.76
CA GLN A 480 8.36 5.34 -15.02
C GLN A 480 6.88 5.72 -15.06
N TRP A 481 6.16 5.49 -13.97
CA TRP A 481 4.77 5.89 -13.84
C TRP A 481 4.59 7.40 -13.99
N THR A 482 5.45 8.20 -13.33
CA THR A 482 5.44 9.67 -13.45
C THR A 482 5.68 10.11 -14.90
N ARG A 483 6.66 9.54 -15.59
CA ARG A 483 6.93 9.82 -17.00
C ARG A 483 5.75 9.46 -17.90
N GLN A 484 5.05 8.38 -17.61
CA GLN A 484 3.87 7.96 -18.36
C GLN A 484 2.71 8.93 -18.20
N GLN A 485 2.48 9.45 -16.98
CA GLN A 485 1.37 10.37 -16.73
C GLN A 485 1.70 11.81 -17.16
N PHE A 486 2.93 12.25 -17.00
CA PHE A 486 3.36 13.63 -17.20
C PHE A 486 4.53 13.73 -18.21
N GLY A 487 4.43 12.98 -19.30
CA GLY A 487 5.48 12.89 -20.34
C GLY A 487 5.84 14.23 -21.02
N SER A 488 4.94 15.21 -20.97
CA SER A 488 5.16 16.57 -21.50
C SER A 488 5.99 17.45 -20.57
N PHE A 489 6.19 17.06 -19.31
CA PHE A 489 6.94 17.86 -18.33
C PHE A 489 8.44 17.65 -18.48
N THR A 490 9.24 18.58 -17.96
CA THR A 490 10.69 18.43 -17.94
C THR A 490 11.10 17.26 -17.03
N GLU A 491 12.26 16.63 -17.30
CA GLU A 491 12.78 15.56 -16.45
C GLU A 491 12.93 15.99 -14.98
N GLU A 492 13.32 17.23 -14.74
CA GLU A 492 13.43 17.78 -13.38
C GLU A 492 12.07 17.78 -12.65
N ILE A 493 11.00 18.23 -13.30
CA ILE A 493 9.67 18.24 -12.71
C ILE A 493 9.15 16.81 -12.52
N GLN A 494 9.42 15.90 -13.46
CA GLN A 494 9.06 14.49 -13.32
C GLN A 494 9.75 13.82 -12.11
N GLU A 495 11.05 14.08 -11.89
CA GLU A 495 11.76 13.56 -10.71
C GLU A 495 11.20 14.17 -9.41
N GLN A 496 10.86 15.46 -9.38
CA GLN A 496 10.23 16.10 -8.23
C GLN A 496 8.86 15.50 -7.92
N ILE A 497 8.05 15.17 -8.93
CA ILE A 497 6.79 14.45 -8.73
C ILE A 497 7.05 13.06 -8.15
N ALA A 498 8.03 12.34 -8.66
CA ALA A 498 8.40 11.03 -8.14
C ALA A 498 8.88 11.11 -6.68
N ASP A 499 9.66 12.14 -6.32
CA ASP A 499 10.10 12.40 -4.95
C ASP A 499 8.92 12.73 -4.01
N VAL A 500 7.93 13.48 -4.47
CA VAL A 500 6.69 13.74 -3.72
C VAL A 500 5.92 12.44 -3.47
N LEU A 501 5.72 11.61 -4.51
CA LEU A 501 5.03 10.32 -4.39
C LEU A 501 5.74 9.38 -3.40
N GLN A 502 7.05 9.23 -3.54
CA GLN A 502 7.84 8.38 -2.62
C GLN A 502 7.85 8.96 -1.20
N GLY A 503 8.02 10.27 -1.07
CA GLY A 503 8.12 10.94 0.21
C GLY A 503 6.84 10.81 1.03
N TYR A 504 5.68 11.18 0.46
CA TYR A 504 4.44 11.13 1.23
C TYR A 504 4.01 9.69 1.53
N THR A 505 4.09 8.77 0.55
CA THR A 505 3.68 7.38 0.76
C THR A 505 4.56 6.68 1.79
N ARG A 506 5.87 6.98 1.81
CA ARG A 506 6.80 6.49 2.85
C ARG A 506 6.44 7.03 4.23
N LEU A 507 6.06 8.31 4.33
CA LEU A 507 5.72 8.92 5.62
C LEU A 507 4.43 8.31 6.18
N ILE A 508 3.37 8.22 5.37
CA ILE A 508 2.08 7.67 5.81
C ILE A 508 2.11 6.15 6.03
N GLN A 509 3.06 5.43 5.43
CA GLN A 509 3.29 4.01 5.74
C GLN A 509 3.66 3.79 7.21
N LYS A 510 4.35 4.74 7.84
CA LYS A 510 4.72 4.65 9.26
C LYS A 510 3.50 4.62 10.17
N ARG A 511 2.45 5.31 9.79
CA ARG A 511 1.10 5.28 10.36
C ARG A 511 0.13 5.94 9.40
N ARG A 512 -1.01 5.29 9.13
CA ARG A 512 -2.04 5.83 8.23
C ARG A 512 -2.59 7.14 8.77
N PRO A 513 -2.94 8.11 7.92
CA PRO A 513 -3.46 9.42 8.35
C PRO A 513 -4.69 9.30 9.24
N GLU A 514 -5.65 8.44 8.89
CA GLU A 514 -6.89 8.20 9.64
C GLU A 514 -6.62 7.59 11.03
N ALA A 515 -5.51 6.88 11.18
CA ALA A 515 -5.07 6.29 12.46
C ALA A 515 -4.22 7.26 13.31
N MET A 516 -3.95 8.47 12.82
CA MET A 516 -3.23 9.48 13.59
C MET A 516 -4.13 10.05 14.70
N ARG A 517 -3.52 10.29 15.85
CA ARG A 517 -4.12 11.00 17.01
C ARG A 517 -3.03 11.86 17.64
N ALA A 518 -3.44 12.86 18.39
CA ALA A 518 -2.52 13.61 19.24
C ALA A 518 -1.75 12.65 20.15
N MET A 519 -0.49 12.87 20.40
CA MET A 519 0.39 12.05 21.26
C MET A 519 0.72 10.62 20.75
N VAL A 520 0.24 10.21 19.56
CA VAL A 520 0.68 8.95 18.95
C VAL A 520 2.18 8.97 18.70
N TYR A 521 2.68 10.07 18.14
CA TYR A 521 4.10 10.36 18.10
C TYR A 521 4.44 11.22 19.31
N HIS A 522 5.53 10.85 19.98
CA HIS A 522 5.88 11.55 21.21
C HIS A 522 6.33 12.98 20.90
N PRO A 523 5.76 14.01 21.57
CA PRO A 523 6.07 15.42 21.28
C PRO A 523 7.52 15.82 21.61
N VAL A 524 8.21 15.04 22.44
CA VAL A 524 9.54 15.39 22.98
C VAL A 524 10.59 14.32 22.69
N HIS A 525 10.34 13.06 23.10
CA HIS A 525 11.36 12.01 23.03
C HIS A 525 11.75 11.65 21.60
N GLY A 526 13.07 11.50 21.39
CA GLY A 526 13.63 11.01 20.11
C GLY A 526 13.40 11.95 18.94
N ARG A 527 12.96 13.19 19.18
CA ARG A 527 12.57 14.16 18.14
C ARG A 527 11.52 13.64 17.16
N GLU A 528 10.75 12.61 17.53
CA GLU A 528 9.84 11.91 16.61
C GLU A 528 8.84 12.88 15.95
N THR A 529 8.20 13.73 16.74
CA THR A 529 7.27 14.76 16.23
C THR A 529 7.99 15.83 15.41
N GLN A 530 9.11 16.36 15.90
CA GLN A 530 9.85 17.44 15.24
C GLN A 530 10.40 17.00 13.89
N ASP A 531 11.08 15.85 13.84
CA ASP A 531 11.66 15.31 12.60
C ASP A 531 10.55 14.97 11.57
N THR A 532 9.41 14.46 12.03
CA THR A 532 8.28 14.21 11.16
C THR A 532 7.67 15.51 10.63
N LEU A 533 7.53 16.55 11.46
CA LEU A 533 7.07 17.87 10.99
C LEU A 533 8.02 18.51 9.98
N GLU A 534 9.34 18.35 10.16
CA GLU A 534 10.35 18.83 9.22
C GLU A 534 10.24 18.06 7.88
N GLU A 535 10.07 16.74 7.92
CA GLU A 535 9.86 15.90 6.73
C GLU A 535 8.58 16.29 5.98
N ILE A 536 7.46 16.45 6.69
CA ILE A 536 6.19 16.94 6.13
C ILE A 536 6.38 18.30 5.44
N LYS A 537 7.03 19.24 6.12
CA LYS A 537 7.29 20.58 5.56
C LYS A 537 8.07 20.50 4.27
N ARG A 538 9.13 19.67 4.22
CA ARG A 538 9.95 19.48 3.02
C ARG A 538 9.11 18.96 1.84
N ILE A 539 8.32 17.89 2.07
CA ILE A 539 7.52 17.26 1.01
C ILE A 539 6.41 18.21 0.53
N LEU A 540 5.71 18.88 1.46
CA LEU A 540 4.66 19.85 1.10
C LEU A 540 5.23 21.03 0.31
N THR A 541 6.40 21.56 0.70
CA THR A 541 7.06 22.66 -0.03
C THR A 541 7.37 22.24 -1.45
N GLU A 542 7.85 21.01 -1.66
CA GLU A 542 8.12 20.47 -2.99
C GLU A 542 6.81 20.29 -3.80
N ALA A 543 5.79 19.69 -3.20
CA ALA A 543 4.49 19.49 -3.84
C ALA A 543 3.84 20.83 -4.27
N GLU A 544 3.90 21.84 -3.40
CA GLU A 544 3.39 23.18 -3.68
C GLU A 544 4.18 23.89 -4.78
N ARG A 545 5.50 23.69 -4.81
CA ARG A 545 6.37 24.23 -5.88
C ARG A 545 6.01 23.63 -7.23
N VAL A 546 5.88 22.30 -7.30
CA VAL A 546 5.48 21.62 -8.53
C VAL A 546 4.07 22.05 -8.96
N TYR A 547 3.13 22.14 -8.01
CA TYR A 547 1.77 22.59 -8.32
C TYR A 547 1.73 24.04 -8.87
N ALA A 548 2.52 24.93 -8.30
CA ALA A 548 2.66 26.28 -8.83
C ALA A 548 3.22 26.28 -10.26
N TRP A 549 4.23 25.44 -10.52
CA TRP A 549 4.79 25.25 -11.86
C TRP A 549 3.73 24.73 -12.85
N VAL A 550 2.94 23.73 -12.46
CA VAL A 550 1.87 23.17 -13.31
C VAL A 550 0.86 24.25 -13.67
N LYS A 551 0.41 25.05 -12.71
CA LYS A 551 -0.56 26.14 -12.96
C LYS A 551 -0.03 27.18 -13.94
N GLU A 552 1.26 27.45 -13.90
CA GLU A 552 1.88 28.48 -14.75
C GLU A 552 2.24 27.96 -16.15
N HIS A 553 2.73 26.72 -16.27
CA HIS A 553 3.35 26.20 -17.50
C HIS A 553 2.53 25.11 -18.21
N ALA A 554 1.63 24.43 -17.47
CA ALA A 554 0.83 23.31 -18.00
C ALA A 554 -0.58 23.25 -17.37
N PRO A 555 -1.35 24.37 -17.45
CA PRO A 555 -2.64 24.46 -16.77
C PRO A 555 -3.66 23.40 -17.23
N GLU A 556 -3.52 22.84 -18.41
CA GLU A 556 -4.34 21.75 -18.93
C GLU A 556 -4.15 20.43 -18.17
N TYR A 557 -3.06 20.28 -17.42
CA TYR A 557 -2.80 19.13 -16.55
C TYR A 557 -3.21 19.38 -15.10
N GLU A 558 -3.67 20.58 -14.74
CA GLU A 558 -3.93 20.94 -13.34
C GLU A 558 -4.85 19.95 -12.65
N ALA A 559 -5.97 19.59 -13.25
CA ALA A 559 -6.95 18.69 -12.67
C ALA A 559 -6.36 17.29 -12.44
N ALA A 560 -5.67 16.74 -13.41
CA ALA A 560 -5.03 15.43 -13.31
C ALA A 560 -3.89 15.44 -12.28
N PHE A 561 -3.07 16.49 -12.25
CA PHE A 561 -2.02 16.64 -11.26
C PHE A 561 -2.56 16.75 -9.83
N VAL A 562 -3.64 17.51 -9.65
CA VAL A 562 -4.32 17.59 -8.34
C VAL A 562 -4.86 16.24 -7.93
N ALA A 563 -5.57 15.55 -8.80
CA ALA A 563 -6.17 14.24 -8.48
C ALA A 563 -5.14 13.16 -8.15
N LEU A 564 -4.09 13.05 -8.95
CA LEU A 564 -3.12 11.95 -8.86
C LEU A 564 -1.97 12.21 -7.86
N ILE A 565 -1.60 13.47 -7.64
CA ILE A 565 -0.38 13.84 -6.90
C ILE A 565 -0.68 14.76 -5.73
N TYR A 566 -1.21 15.97 -6.03
CA TYR A 566 -1.23 17.03 -5.03
C TYR A 566 -2.22 16.76 -3.91
N TYR A 567 -3.46 16.40 -4.22
CA TYR A 567 -4.49 16.14 -3.21
C TYR A 567 -4.14 14.96 -2.31
N PRO A 568 -3.72 13.78 -2.83
CA PRO A 568 -3.26 12.69 -1.97
C PRO A 568 -2.11 13.08 -1.05
N ALA A 569 -1.10 13.78 -1.56
CA ALA A 569 0.04 14.20 -0.75
C ALA A 569 -0.33 15.31 0.25
N ALA A 570 -0.98 16.38 -0.21
CA ALA A 570 -1.32 17.52 0.65
C ALA A 570 -2.37 17.16 1.71
N GLY A 571 -3.38 16.37 1.38
CA GLY A 571 -4.43 15.91 2.30
C GLY A 571 -3.86 15.06 3.42
N THR A 572 -3.14 13.97 3.09
CA THR A 572 -2.57 13.04 4.07
C THR A 572 -1.55 13.70 4.98
N LEU A 573 -0.68 14.53 4.41
CA LEU A 573 0.36 15.22 5.17
C LEU A 573 -0.21 16.33 6.06
N ASN A 574 -1.24 17.05 5.60
CA ASN A 574 -1.93 18.06 6.40
C ASN A 574 -2.65 17.43 7.61
N LEU A 575 -3.33 16.30 7.41
CA LEU A 575 -3.99 15.55 8.48
C LEU A 575 -2.98 15.03 9.51
N THR A 576 -1.88 14.44 9.05
CA THR A 576 -0.79 13.99 9.93
C THR A 576 -0.21 15.16 10.72
N ARG A 577 0.11 16.26 10.05
CA ARG A 577 0.62 17.51 10.67
C ARG A 577 -0.32 18.04 11.73
N MET A 578 -1.61 18.07 11.48
CA MET A 578 -2.64 18.53 12.42
C MET A 578 -2.56 17.79 13.76
N HIS A 579 -2.47 16.46 13.73
CA HIS A 579 -2.38 15.66 14.95
C HIS A 579 -1.02 15.83 15.68
N LEU A 580 0.07 15.98 14.95
CA LEU A 580 1.39 16.26 15.56
C LEU A 580 1.41 17.62 16.28
N LEU A 581 0.83 18.65 15.65
CA LEU A 581 0.70 19.97 16.24
C LEU A 581 -0.23 19.95 17.46
N ALA A 582 -1.32 19.17 17.43
CA ALA A 582 -2.19 18.97 18.57
C ALA A 582 -1.44 18.30 19.75
N GLY A 583 -0.57 17.33 19.48
CA GLY A 583 0.30 16.73 20.50
C GLY A 583 1.25 17.75 21.15
N MET A 584 1.86 18.62 20.33
CA MET A 584 2.69 19.72 20.83
C MET A 584 1.88 20.71 21.66
N ASN A 585 0.68 21.10 21.20
CA ASN A 585 -0.23 21.96 21.97
C ASN A 585 -0.54 21.36 23.34
N GLN A 586 -0.94 20.10 23.39
CA GLN A 586 -1.30 19.41 24.64
C GLN A 586 -0.10 19.29 25.60
N TYR A 587 1.10 19.02 25.08
CA TYR A 587 2.32 18.96 25.88
C TYR A 587 2.65 20.32 26.50
N LEU A 588 2.73 21.37 25.68
CA LEU A 588 3.11 22.71 26.15
C LEU A 588 2.04 23.32 27.05
N ALA A 589 0.78 23.02 26.83
CA ALA A 589 -0.32 23.46 27.71
C ALA A 589 -0.20 22.87 29.13
N LYS A 590 0.28 21.63 29.27
CA LYS A 590 0.55 21.04 30.57
C LYS A 590 1.67 21.78 31.34
N LEU A 591 2.60 22.42 30.63
CA LEU A 591 3.64 23.24 31.19
C LEU A 591 3.15 24.67 31.52
N GLY A 592 1.92 25.04 31.09
CA GLY A 592 1.42 26.38 31.15
C GLY A 592 2.09 27.36 30.19
N ALA A 593 2.79 26.86 29.19
CA ALA A 593 3.53 27.64 28.21
C ALA A 593 2.58 28.33 27.21
N LEU A 594 2.71 29.64 27.03
CA LEU A 594 1.87 30.42 26.10
C LEU A 594 2.06 30.01 24.65
N HIS A 595 3.24 29.47 24.32
CA HIS A 595 3.53 28.91 23.00
C HIS A 595 2.59 27.74 22.58
N ALA A 596 1.91 27.12 23.55
CA ALA A 596 0.84 26.16 23.26
C ALA A 596 -0.27 26.77 22.39
N ASN A 597 -0.56 28.05 22.56
CA ASN A 597 -1.61 28.74 21.78
C ASN A 597 -1.24 28.84 20.31
N ASP A 598 0.04 29.06 19.98
CA ASP A 598 0.52 29.11 18.59
C ASP A 598 0.31 27.76 17.88
N TYR A 599 0.55 26.65 18.61
CA TYR A 599 0.24 25.31 18.09
C TYR A 599 -1.26 25.07 17.95
N GLY A 600 -2.08 25.59 18.88
CA GLY A 600 -3.53 25.55 18.77
C GLY A 600 -4.04 26.28 17.52
N ASP A 601 -3.53 27.48 17.25
CA ASP A 601 -3.84 28.26 16.05
C ASP A 601 -3.40 27.50 14.77
N ALA A 602 -2.26 26.84 14.82
CA ALA A 602 -1.78 26.04 13.70
C ALA A 602 -2.65 24.78 13.43
N VAL A 603 -3.21 24.16 14.46
CA VAL A 603 -4.20 23.07 14.31
C VAL A 603 -5.47 23.59 13.63
N GLU A 604 -6.00 24.75 14.04
CA GLU A 604 -7.18 25.36 13.38
C GLU A 604 -6.91 25.69 11.91
N GLN A 605 -5.70 26.16 11.60
CA GLN A 605 -5.27 26.37 10.20
C GLN A 605 -5.23 25.05 9.40
N CYS A 606 -4.78 23.96 10.00
CA CYS A 606 -4.80 22.64 9.33
C CYS A 606 -6.25 22.19 9.06
N LEU A 607 -7.18 22.37 9.99
CA LEU A 607 -8.60 22.06 9.80
C LEU A 607 -9.24 22.91 8.69
N LYS A 608 -8.88 24.18 8.62
CA LYS A 608 -9.32 25.05 7.52
C LYS A 608 -8.75 24.57 6.19
N ARG A 609 -7.46 24.25 6.17
CA ARG A 609 -6.76 23.76 4.98
C ARG A 609 -7.34 22.44 4.47
N ASP A 610 -7.69 21.54 5.34
CA ASP A 610 -8.34 20.27 4.99
C ASP A 610 -9.63 20.51 4.21
N ARG A 611 -10.53 21.36 4.73
CA ARG A 611 -11.78 21.74 4.05
C ARG A 611 -11.55 22.39 2.69
N GLU A 612 -10.51 23.24 2.58
CA GLU A 612 -10.13 23.87 1.31
C GLU A 612 -9.66 22.82 0.28
N LEU A 613 -8.86 21.85 0.71
CA LEU A 613 -8.36 20.78 -0.17
C LEU A 613 -9.51 19.89 -0.66
N VAL A 614 -10.37 19.42 0.24
CA VAL A 614 -11.56 18.62 -0.11
C VAL A 614 -12.46 19.37 -1.07
N THR A 615 -12.75 20.66 -0.77
CA THR A 615 -13.61 21.48 -1.63
C THR A 615 -12.99 21.68 -3.01
N ALA A 616 -11.69 21.98 -3.10
CA ALA A 616 -10.99 22.17 -4.36
C ALA A 616 -11.02 20.89 -5.20
N TYR A 617 -10.78 19.72 -4.60
CA TYR A 617 -10.85 18.44 -5.29
C TYR A 617 -12.23 18.16 -5.86
N HIS A 618 -13.30 18.36 -5.09
CA HIS A 618 -14.68 18.15 -5.56
C HIS A 618 -15.12 19.13 -6.66
N GLN A 619 -14.56 20.33 -6.70
CA GLN A 619 -14.89 21.35 -7.70
C GLN A 619 -14.02 21.32 -8.95
N MET A 620 -12.90 20.57 -8.91
CA MET A 620 -11.94 20.50 -10.02
C MET A 620 -12.59 19.95 -11.28
N ASP A 621 -12.16 20.50 -12.44
CA ASP A 621 -12.63 20.08 -13.78
C ASP A 621 -14.17 19.91 -13.85
N HIS A 622 -14.89 20.99 -13.52
CA HIS A 622 -16.37 21.02 -13.52
C HIS A 622 -17.03 19.95 -12.64
N GLY A 623 -16.37 19.56 -11.54
CA GLY A 623 -16.88 18.54 -10.61
C GLY A 623 -16.65 17.12 -11.06
N ARG A 624 -15.58 16.85 -11.81
CA ARG A 624 -15.20 15.50 -12.25
C ARG A 624 -15.20 14.49 -11.10
N TRP A 625 -14.76 14.91 -9.92
CA TRP A 625 -14.62 14.11 -8.71
C TRP A 625 -15.65 14.43 -7.63
N ASP A 626 -16.73 15.15 -7.96
CA ASP A 626 -17.71 15.54 -6.95
C ASP A 626 -18.39 14.32 -6.32
N GLY A 627 -18.08 14.08 -5.04
CA GLY A 627 -18.47 12.93 -4.26
C GLY A 627 -17.40 11.87 -4.03
N MET A 628 -16.38 11.75 -4.90
CA MET A 628 -15.26 10.83 -4.68
C MET A 628 -14.43 11.26 -3.48
N GLY A 629 -13.89 10.29 -2.71
CA GLY A 629 -13.10 10.58 -1.52
C GLY A 629 -13.87 11.40 -0.47
N ALA A 630 -15.18 11.25 -0.40
CA ALA A 630 -16.04 11.94 0.56
C ALA A 630 -16.14 11.21 1.91
N SER A 631 -15.41 10.14 2.11
CA SER A 631 -15.38 9.39 3.36
C SER A 631 -14.80 10.22 4.50
N GLU A 632 -15.35 10.07 5.69
CA GLU A 632 -14.86 10.75 6.87
C GLU A 632 -13.45 10.26 7.25
N HIS A 633 -12.57 11.20 7.57
CA HIS A 633 -11.16 10.91 7.84
C HIS A 633 -10.61 11.57 9.11
N ILE A 634 -11.43 12.40 9.77
CA ILE A 634 -11.10 13.01 11.05
C ILE A 634 -12.09 12.48 12.10
N GLY A 635 -11.61 11.65 13.02
CA GLY A 635 -12.40 11.13 14.12
C GLY A 635 -13.26 9.91 13.83
N PHE A 636 -13.44 9.52 12.57
CA PHE A 636 -14.08 8.25 12.25
C PHE A 636 -13.16 7.08 12.64
N VAL A 637 -13.73 6.07 13.27
CA VAL A 637 -13.00 4.88 13.70
C VAL A 637 -13.40 3.70 12.82
N HIS A 638 -14.58 3.14 13.04
CA HIS A 638 -15.16 2.10 12.19
C HIS A 638 -16.67 1.95 12.44
N TRP A 639 -17.38 1.42 11.49
CA TRP A 639 -18.82 1.20 11.52
C TRP A 639 -19.56 2.47 11.94
N ASN A 640 -20.13 2.49 13.14
CA ASN A 640 -20.83 3.64 13.71
C ASN A 640 -20.10 4.20 14.95
N GLU A 641 -18.83 3.88 15.11
CA GLU A 641 -18.00 4.36 16.22
C GLU A 641 -17.16 5.55 15.77
N ASP A 642 -17.42 6.69 16.39
CA ASP A 642 -16.70 7.94 16.15
C ASP A 642 -15.97 8.38 17.41
N GLU A 643 -14.81 9.00 17.22
CA GLU A 643 -14.14 9.79 18.25
C GLU A 643 -14.49 11.28 18.09
N CYS A 644 -13.82 12.15 18.80
CA CYS A 644 -13.91 13.58 18.58
C CYS A 644 -13.42 13.92 17.17
N LEU A 645 -14.26 14.52 16.34
CA LEU A 645 -13.96 14.91 14.96
C LEU A 645 -12.76 15.83 14.82
N ASN A 646 -12.50 16.66 15.84
CA ASN A 646 -11.33 17.54 15.85
C ASN A 646 -10.46 17.21 17.04
N PRO A 647 -9.13 17.29 16.91
CA PRO A 647 -8.25 17.12 18.06
C PRO A 647 -8.52 18.20 19.12
N VAL A 648 -8.44 17.80 20.40
CA VAL A 648 -8.63 18.72 21.51
C VAL A 648 -7.50 19.75 21.53
N ILE A 649 -7.86 21.03 21.51
CA ILE A 649 -6.96 22.18 21.59
C ILE A 649 -7.07 22.80 22.96
N HIS A 650 -5.95 22.90 23.66
CA HIS A 650 -5.85 23.60 24.93
C HIS A 650 -5.45 25.07 24.73
N ARG A 651 -6.14 25.98 25.40
CA ARG A 651 -5.77 27.40 25.44
C ARG A 651 -5.19 27.74 26.81
N VAL A 652 -4.01 28.32 26.81
CA VAL A 652 -3.29 28.71 28.03
C VAL A 652 -3.54 30.20 28.30
N LEU A 653 -3.96 30.51 29.50
CA LEU A 653 -4.08 31.89 29.96
C LEU A 653 -2.75 32.35 30.58
N PRO A 654 -2.35 33.62 30.36
CA PRO A 654 -1.12 34.14 30.89
C PRO A 654 -1.15 34.27 32.43
N ALA A 655 -0.04 34.02 33.09
CA ALA A 655 0.12 34.29 34.50
C ALA A 655 0.24 35.82 34.77
N ASP A 656 -0.20 36.27 35.94
CA ASP A 656 -0.22 37.70 36.34
C ASP A 656 1.17 38.30 36.62
N LYS A 657 2.19 37.46 36.79
CA LYS A 657 3.56 37.87 37.14
C LYS A 657 4.56 37.28 36.13
N PRO A 658 5.74 37.91 35.95
CA PRO A 658 6.79 37.36 35.11
C PRO A 658 7.13 35.93 35.51
N ARG A 659 6.91 34.98 34.59
CA ARG A 659 7.21 33.56 34.77
C ARG A 659 7.66 32.93 33.46
N LEU A 660 8.57 32.00 33.54
CA LEU A 660 9.00 31.16 32.48
C LEU A 660 9.33 29.76 32.98
N VAL A 661 9.29 28.76 32.09
CA VAL A 661 9.70 27.39 32.37
C VAL A 661 10.88 27.03 31.47
N VAL A 662 11.89 26.40 32.08
CA VAL A 662 13.06 25.85 31.40
C VAL A 662 12.82 24.37 31.15
N THR A 663 13.03 23.89 29.91
CA THR A 663 12.92 22.49 29.54
C THR A 663 14.26 22.00 29.00
N VAL A 664 14.64 20.76 29.30
CA VAL A 664 15.77 20.09 28.64
C VAL A 664 15.22 19.36 27.42
N ASP A 665 15.65 19.77 26.21
CA ASP A 665 15.19 19.23 24.95
C ASP A 665 15.30 17.69 24.94
N GLN A 666 14.41 17.02 24.22
CA GLN A 666 14.31 15.55 24.11
C GLN A 666 14.02 14.81 25.44
N THR A 667 13.76 15.53 26.52
CA THR A 667 13.37 14.96 27.82
C THR A 667 12.06 15.58 28.30
N MET A 668 11.42 14.95 29.28
CA MET A 668 10.22 15.51 29.94
C MET A 668 10.60 16.41 31.15
N GLN A 669 11.89 16.66 31.37
CA GLN A 669 12.36 17.45 32.48
C GLN A 669 12.11 18.94 32.24
N HIS A 670 11.53 19.59 33.23
CA HIS A 670 11.27 21.04 33.22
C HIS A 670 11.32 21.62 34.63
N ALA A 671 11.61 22.89 34.73
CA ALA A 671 11.58 23.63 35.98
C ALA A 671 11.35 25.13 35.73
N GLU A 672 10.67 25.80 36.63
CA GLU A 672 10.56 27.27 36.63
C GLU A 672 11.67 27.96 37.45
N GLY A 673 12.34 27.17 38.27
CA GLY A 673 13.25 27.64 39.29
C GLY A 673 12.57 27.87 40.66
N SER A 674 13.35 27.81 41.70
CA SER A 674 12.89 28.05 43.07
C SER A 674 13.98 28.72 43.88
N PRO A 675 13.64 29.66 44.73
CA PRO A 675 14.60 30.24 45.68
C PRO A 675 14.88 29.32 46.89
N TRP A 676 14.10 28.26 47.06
CA TRP A 676 14.13 27.40 48.25
C TRP A 676 14.68 25.99 47.99
N LEU A 677 14.42 25.46 46.82
CA LEU A 677 14.78 24.10 46.39
C LEU A 677 15.54 24.17 45.07
N THR A 678 16.70 23.52 45.05
CA THR A 678 17.48 23.34 43.82
C THR A 678 17.22 21.94 43.31
N GLU A 679 16.14 21.76 42.54
CA GLU A 679 15.97 20.55 41.79
C GLU A 679 16.94 20.57 40.59
N SER A 680 17.71 19.51 40.42
CA SER A 680 18.63 19.37 39.30
C SER A 680 17.93 18.61 38.19
N MET A 681 17.88 19.21 37.01
CA MET A 681 17.59 18.52 35.76
C MET A 681 18.85 17.88 35.19
N LYS A 682 18.77 16.97 34.26
CA LYS A 682 19.91 16.35 33.58
C LYS A 682 19.82 16.53 32.07
N LEU A 683 20.93 16.95 31.46
CA LEU A 683 21.11 17.01 30.03
C LEU A 683 21.95 15.78 29.60
N PRO A 684 21.33 14.69 29.12
CA PRO A 684 22.03 13.45 28.85
C PRO A 684 22.77 13.40 27.51
N ASP A 685 22.55 14.36 26.62
CA ASP A 685 22.99 14.35 25.23
C ASP A 685 24.49 14.11 25.05
N PHE A 686 25.31 14.67 25.91
CA PHE A 686 26.78 14.52 25.84
C PHE A 686 27.30 13.20 26.42
N LEU A 687 26.45 12.33 26.92
CA LEU A 687 26.77 10.92 27.12
C LEU A 687 27.00 10.19 25.79
N ASP A 688 26.47 10.69 24.70
CA ASP A 688 26.87 10.27 23.37
C ASP A 688 28.13 11.00 22.91
N PRO A 689 29.26 10.32 22.73
CA PRO A 689 30.52 10.95 22.31
C PRO A 689 30.44 11.62 20.94
N ALA A 690 29.49 11.20 20.06
CA ALA A 690 29.28 11.81 18.76
C ALA A 690 28.47 13.12 18.85
N CYS A 691 27.72 13.32 19.94
CA CYS A 691 26.91 14.52 20.14
C CYS A 691 27.79 15.73 20.36
N ARG A 692 27.61 16.78 19.57
CA ARG A 692 28.38 18.05 19.62
C ARG A 692 27.57 19.19 20.18
N SER A 693 26.24 19.15 20.03
CA SER A 693 25.36 20.21 20.51
C SER A 693 24.11 19.61 21.15
N ALA A 694 23.55 20.33 22.11
CA ALA A 694 22.29 20.01 22.79
C ALA A 694 21.43 21.26 22.92
N GLY A 695 20.18 21.12 23.29
CA GLY A 695 19.23 22.21 23.43
C GLY A 695 18.58 22.30 24.80
N ILE A 696 18.34 23.51 25.23
CA ILE A 696 17.44 23.87 26.31
C ILE A 696 16.45 24.89 25.78
N THR A 697 15.17 24.69 26.00
CA THR A 697 14.14 25.63 25.53
C THR A 697 13.44 26.26 26.73
N LEU A 698 13.33 27.58 26.68
CA LEU A 698 12.61 28.37 27.68
C LEU A 698 11.28 28.81 27.08
N TYR A 699 10.20 28.65 27.82
CA TYR A 699 8.85 29.08 27.41
C TYR A 699 8.27 30.08 28.37
N GLY A 700 7.73 31.16 27.83
CA GLY A 700 7.01 32.18 28.61
C GLY A 700 5.67 31.68 29.14
N LEU A 701 5.39 31.91 30.40
CA LEU A 701 4.13 31.58 31.08
C LEU A 701 3.27 32.81 31.34
N SER A 702 3.78 34.02 31.08
CA SER A 702 3.11 35.29 31.31
C SER A 702 3.32 36.22 30.13
N GLU A 703 2.43 37.21 29.98
CA GLU A 703 2.60 38.36 29.07
C GLU A 703 3.48 39.48 29.67
N CYS A 704 3.98 39.31 30.91
CA CYS A 704 4.95 40.20 31.53
C CYS A 704 6.35 39.81 31.07
N GLU A 705 7.22 40.81 30.90
CA GLU A 705 8.62 40.56 30.56
C GLU A 705 9.31 39.64 31.60
N ALA A 706 9.72 38.48 31.19
CA ALA A 706 10.39 37.46 32.00
C ALA A 706 11.85 37.32 31.54
N ALA A 707 12.78 37.90 32.30
CA ALA A 707 14.20 37.82 31.99
C ALA A 707 14.82 36.49 32.43
N TYR A 708 15.78 36.01 31.67
CA TYR A 708 16.64 34.89 32.08
C TYR A 708 18.12 35.23 31.88
N GLU A 709 18.96 34.58 32.64
CA GLU A 709 20.43 34.75 32.59
C GLU A 709 21.11 33.44 32.94
N VAL A 710 22.07 33.01 32.13
CA VAL A 710 22.96 31.89 32.44
C VAL A 710 24.04 32.40 33.39
N THR A 711 23.95 32.04 34.65
CA THR A 711 24.81 32.55 35.74
C THR A 711 26.03 31.68 35.97
N GLU A 712 25.93 30.38 35.69
CA GLU A 712 27.06 29.44 35.86
C GLU A 712 27.06 28.46 34.66
N LYS A 713 28.26 28.17 34.15
CA LYS A 713 28.49 27.12 33.16
C LYS A 713 29.92 26.63 33.19
N PRO A 714 30.20 25.39 32.78
CA PRO A 714 31.55 24.89 32.60
C PRO A 714 32.33 25.64 31.53
N GLU A 715 33.64 25.79 31.66
CA GLU A 715 34.50 26.45 30.67
C GLU A 715 34.51 25.75 29.30
N TRP A 716 34.31 24.43 29.31
CA TRP A 716 34.27 23.60 28.14
C TRP A 716 32.90 23.63 27.40
N LEU A 717 31.90 24.32 27.97
CA LEU A 717 30.57 24.45 27.37
C LEU A 717 30.35 25.88 26.86
N SER A 718 29.99 26.00 25.63
CA SER A 718 29.47 27.24 25.03
C SER A 718 27.95 27.21 25.09
N VAL A 719 27.32 28.31 25.50
CA VAL A 719 25.87 28.48 25.56
C VAL A 719 25.50 29.77 24.84
N TRP A 720 24.52 29.75 23.99
CA TRP A 720 24.04 30.94 23.30
C TRP A 720 22.51 30.82 23.03
N PRO A 721 21.75 31.92 23.28
CA PRO A 721 22.13 33.15 23.98
C PRO A 721 22.36 32.93 25.50
N MET A 722 23.19 33.79 26.14
CA MET A 722 23.49 33.71 27.57
C MET A 722 22.42 34.42 28.44
N GLN A 723 21.65 35.31 27.86
CA GLN A 723 20.60 36.06 28.54
C GLN A 723 19.54 36.51 27.55
N GLY A 724 18.33 36.77 28.00
CA GLY A 724 17.24 37.25 27.14
C GLY A 724 16.01 37.62 27.99
N VAL A 725 14.96 38.06 27.27
CA VAL A 725 13.68 38.40 27.87
C VAL A 725 12.58 37.81 27.00
N LEU A 726 11.69 37.04 27.57
CA LEU A 726 10.45 36.58 26.96
C LEU A 726 9.34 37.55 27.31
N ASP A 727 8.58 38.01 26.30
CA ASP A 727 7.46 38.94 26.48
C ASP A 727 6.09 38.26 26.49
N GLY A 728 6.10 36.96 26.25
CA GLY A 728 4.91 36.09 26.18
C GLY A 728 3.95 36.35 25.04
N LYS A 729 4.23 37.34 24.16
CA LYS A 729 3.40 37.70 23.01
C LYS A 729 4.06 37.35 21.68
N LYS A 730 5.11 38.14 21.33
CA LYS A 730 5.86 37.94 20.10
C LYS A 730 7.06 37.04 20.32
N HIS A 731 7.62 37.07 21.50
CA HIS A 731 8.76 36.29 21.92
C HIS A 731 8.36 35.46 23.14
N ASN A 732 7.63 34.37 22.90
CA ASN A 732 7.08 33.52 23.94
C ASN A 732 7.88 32.24 24.19
N TYR A 733 8.98 32.02 23.46
CA TYR A 733 9.97 30.99 23.71
C TYR A 733 11.36 31.40 23.23
N GLU A 734 12.39 30.81 23.82
CA GLU A 734 13.78 30.99 23.42
C GLU A 734 14.51 29.63 23.48
N LYS A 735 15.30 29.32 22.47
CA LYS A 735 16.12 28.10 22.47
C LYS A 735 17.57 28.46 22.74
N LEU A 736 18.13 27.88 23.80
CA LEU A 736 19.56 27.92 24.08
C LEU A 736 20.27 26.77 23.40
N GLU A 737 21.24 27.08 22.57
CA GLU A 737 22.13 26.10 21.97
C GLU A 737 23.35 25.90 22.86
N LEU A 738 23.63 24.64 23.20
CA LEU A 738 24.75 24.23 24.01
C LEU A 738 25.73 23.45 23.15
N VAL A 739 26.97 23.89 23.07
CA VAL A 739 28.05 23.24 22.29
C VAL A 739 29.19 22.84 23.17
N ILE A 740 29.54 21.53 23.16
CA ILE A 740 30.65 21.00 23.96
C ILE A 740 31.97 21.12 23.23
N ASN A 741 32.99 21.59 23.95
CA ASN A 741 34.38 21.47 23.53
C ASN A 741 35.04 20.30 24.28
N ARG A 742 35.09 19.13 23.65
CA ARG A 742 35.62 17.90 24.28
C ARG A 742 37.10 17.94 24.60
N GLU A 743 37.91 18.68 23.85
CA GLU A 743 39.32 18.85 24.14
C GLU A 743 39.52 19.62 25.47
N ARG A 744 38.82 20.75 25.65
CA ARG A 744 38.82 21.49 26.89
C ARG A 744 38.26 20.71 28.07
N TRP A 745 37.20 19.94 27.82
CA TRP A 745 36.62 19.05 28.81
C TRP A 745 37.64 18.02 29.31
N ALA A 746 38.39 17.35 28.41
CA ALA A 746 39.42 16.39 28.72
C ALA A 746 40.57 17.03 29.54
N MET A 747 41.03 18.24 29.16
CA MET A 747 42.08 18.98 29.88
C MET A 747 41.66 19.34 31.30
N ASN A 748 40.40 19.73 31.51
CA ASN A 748 39.90 20.11 32.85
C ASN A 748 39.73 18.89 33.78
N ARG A 749 39.51 17.69 33.22
CA ARG A 749 39.39 16.43 33.95
C ARG A 749 40.72 15.98 34.56
N ASP A 750 41.78 16.06 33.79
CA ASP A 750 43.11 15.53 34.20
C ASP A 750 43.76 16.31 35.35
N GLY A 751 43.22 17.49 35.68
CA GLY A 751 43.65 18.32 36.79
C GLY A 751 42.97 18.05 38.16
N ASN A 752 41.89 17.23 38.17
CA ASN A 752 41.08 17.05 39.40
C ASN A 752 40.82 15.54 39.66
N THR A 753 41.71 14.92 40.43
CA THR A 753 41.59 13.53 40.85
C THR A 753 40.40 13.35 41.82
N GLY A 754 39.24 12.88 41.30
CA GLY A 754 38.22 12.33 42.16
C GLY A 754 36.79 12.86 42.01
N THR A 755 36.46 13.74 41.06
CA THR A 755 35.10 14.22 40.84
C THR A 755 34.51 13.75 39.52
N SER A 756 33.27 13.33 39.60
CA SER A 756 32.39 12.98 38.47
C SER A 756 32.60 13.93 37.28
N ALA A 757 32.70 13.36 36.07
CA ALA A 757 32.79 14.09 34.80
C ALA A 757 31.49 14.84 34.46
N CYS A 758 30.84 15.47 35.42
CA CYS A 758 29.56 16.14 35.33
C CYS A 758 29.74 17.65 35.45
N GLY A 759 29.38 18.41 34.41
CA GLY A 759 29.30 19.87 34.49
C GLY A 759 27.98 20.33 35.10
N VAL A 760 27.95 21.59 35.55
CA VAL A 760 26.71 22.24 36.04
C VAL A 760 26.45 23.49 35.22
N LEU A 761 25.22 23.67 34.79
CA LEU A 761 24.70 24.87 34.17
C LEU A 761 23.61 25.46 35.10
N GLU A 762 23.72 26.72 35.44
CA GLU A 762 22.66 27.43 36.18
C GLU A 762 21.99 28.54 35.33
N ILE A 763 20.68 28.51 35.29
CA ILE A 763 19.88 29.52 34.61
C ILE A 763 19.01 30.22 35.67
N LYS A 764 19.22 31.50 35.81
CA LYS A 764 18.40 32.37 36.67
C LYS A 764 17.12 32.75 35.91
N THR A 765 15.99 32.62 36.60
CA THR A 765 14.65 32.98 36.10
C THR A 765 13.96 33.92 37.10
N PRO A 766 12.80 34.51 36.75
CA PRO A 766 12.04 35.29 37.72
C PRO A 766 11.62 34.51 38.99
N SER A 767 11.44 33.19 38.87
CA SER A 767 11.04 32.30 39.97
C SER A 767 12.22 31.79 40.82
N GLY A 768 13.48 31.92 40.37
CA GLY A 768 14.67 31.45 41.05
C GLY A 768 15.73 30.89 40.10
N CYS A 769 16.56 29.94 40.54
CA CYS A 769 17.55 29.29 39.70
C CYS A 769 17.11 27.89 39.28
N CYS A 770 17.37 27.55 38.04
CA CYS A 770 17.28 26.19 37.50
C CYS A 770 18.69 25.61 37.36
N ARG A 771 18.95 24.46 37.98
CA ARG A 771 20.25 23.77 37.93
C ARG A 771 20.13 22.56 36.99
N ILE A 772 21.10 22.44 36.08
CA ILE A 772 21.14 21.37 35.07
C ILE A 772 22.50 20.68 35.16
N GLU A 773 22.49 19.40 35.46
CA GLU A 773 23.65 18.54 35.47
C GLU A 773 23.96 18.06 34.06
N ILE A 774 25.19 18.16 33.62
CA ILE A 774 25.64 17.79 32.28
C ILE A 774 26.67 16.66 32.39
N PRO A 775 26.21 15.38 32.40
CA PRO A 775 27.12 14.26 32.35
C PRO A 775 27.77 14.16 30.98
N VAL A 776 29.08 13.87 30.93
CA VAL A 776 29.82 13.72 29.67
C VAL A 776 30.47 12.34 29.63
N CYS A 777 30.34 11.63 28.52
CA CYS A 777 31.05 10.37 28.29
C CYS A 777 32.54 10.63 28.06
N GLU A 778 33.36 9.86 28.73
CA GLU A 778 34.81 10.08 28.75
C GLU A 778 35.45 9.79 27.40
N ASN A 779 35.28 8.60 26.84
CA ASN A 779 35.84 8.21 25.55
C ASN A 779 35.06 7.04 24.97
N LEU A 780 35.02 6.96 23.66
CA LEU A 780 34.65 5.73 22.98
C LEU A 780 35.76 4.71 23.19
N PRO A 781 35.44 3.44 23.49
CA PRO A 781 36.40 2.37 23.47
C PRO A 781 36.95 2.20 22.04
N GLU A 782 38.22 1.81 21.94
CA GLU A 782 38.77 1.34 20.66
C GLU A 782 38.16 0.00 20.33
N VAL A 783 37.35 -0.03 19.29
CA VAL A 783 36.67 -1.23 18.81
C VAL A 783 36.84 -1.37 17.29
N PRO A 784 36.76 -2.59 16.73
CA PRO A 784 36.78 -2.79 15.30
C PRO A 784 35.67 -2.01 14.59
N GLU A 785 35.91 -1.59 13.37
CA GLU A 785 34.91 -0.98 12.50
C GLU A 785 33.65 -1.87 12.39
N GLY A 786 32.48 -1.27 12.39
CA GLY A 786 31.22 -1.99 12.39
C GLY A 786 30.75 -2.49 13.76
N THR A 787 31.45 -2.16 14.84
CA THR A 787 31.02 -2.46 16.21
C THR A 787 30.23 -1.28 16.78
N PHE A 788 28.99 -1.53 17.22
CA PHE A 788 28.15 -0.54 17.86
C PHE A 788 28.56 -0.39 19.33
N VAL A 789 28.52 0.82 19.84
CA VAL A 789 28.98 1.12 21.22
C VAL A 789 27.79 1.59 22.05
N ASP A 790 27.75 1.15 23.31
CA ASP A 790 26.81 1.64 24.32
C ASP A 790 27.02 3.14 24.55
N THR A 791 26.05 3.92 24.18
CA THR A 791 25.96 5.35 24.44
C THR A 791 24.66 5.64 25.18
N ALA A 792 24.75 6.42 26.26
CA ALA A 792 23.62 6.79 27.10
C ALA A 792 22.79 5.59 27.66
N GLY A 793 23.39 4.40 27.75
CA GLY A 793 22.78 3.20 28.35
C GLY A 793 22.00 2.32 27.37
N TYR A 794 22.10 2.53 26.06
CA TYR A 794 21.48 1.65 25.04
C TYR A 794 22.28 1.65 23.74
N ILE A 795 22.04 0.61 22.95
CA ILE A 795 22.62 0.41 21.63
C ILE A 795 21.47 0.23 20.63
N VAL A 796 21.49 1.00 19.55
CA VAL A 796 20.51 0.91 18.46
C VAL A 796 21.22 0.52 17.17
N MET A 797 20.71 -0.50 16.49
CA MET A 797 21.29 -1.02 15.26
C MET A 797 20.17 -1.19 14.23
N GLU A 798 20.27 -0.53 13.08
CA GLU A 798 19.42 -0.85 11.93
C GLU A 798 19.79 -2.24 11.40
N ALA A 799 18.80 -3.02 10.97
CA ALA A 799 19.03 -4.41 10.56
C ALA A 799 20.01 -4.56 9.37
N GLU A 800 20.05 -3.54 8.49
CA GLU A 800 20.95 -3.50 7.35
C GLU A 800 22.43 -3.28 7.72
N HIS A 801 22.71 -2.84 8.95
CA HIS A 801 24.07 -2.54 9.43
C HIS A 801 24.68 -3.74 10.18
N TYR A 802 24.51 -4.94 9.64
CA TYR A 802 25.16 -6.15 10.15
C TYR A 802 26.67 -6.13 9.90
N ALA A 803 27.45 -6.73 10.81
CA ALA A 803 28.90 -6.87 10.69
C ALA A 803 29.26 -7.99 9.72
N ASP A 804 28.52 -9.11 9.74
CA ASP A 804 28.68 -10.25 8.83
C ASP A 804 27.34 -10.90 8.52
N ARG A 805 27.29 -11.62 7.40
CA ARG A 805 26.11 -12.35 6.94
C ARG A 805 26.52 -13.73 6.45
N LYS A 806 25.89 -14.76 6.98
CA LYS A 806 26.04 -16.11 6.46
C LYS A 806 24.80 -16.53 5.65
N ASP A 807 25.04 -17.00 4.44
CA ASP A 807 24.01 -17.60 3.62
C ASP A 807 23.69 -19.02 4.10
N GLY A 808 22.44 -19.43 3.95
CA GLY A 808 21.92 -20.76 4.22
C GLY A 808 21.53 -21.49 2.93
N TYR A 809 20.78 -22.58 3.10
CA TYR A 809 20.26 -23.39 1.99
C TYR A 809 18.84 -23.86 2.32
N ALA A 810 17.95 -23.88 1.31
CA ALA A 810 16.60 -24.40 1.47
C ALA A 810 16.64 -25.90 1.83
N ALA A 811 15.91 -26.28 2.88
CA ALA A 811 15.87 -27.67 3.35
C ALA A 811 15.26 -28.62 2.30
N ASP A 812 14.31 -28.13 1.48
CA ASP A 812 13.51 -28.92 0.55
C ASP A 812 13.77 -28.63 -0.94
N GLY A 813 14.74 -27.77 -1.27
CA GLY A 813 14.93 -27.25 -2.62
C GLY A 813 16.20 -27.77 -3.29
N LYS A 814 16.08 -28.80 -4.17
CA LYS A 814 17.09 -29.04 -5.23
C LYS A 814 16.57 -28.43 -6.52
N ARG A 815 17.07 -27.26 -6.90
CA ARG A 815 16.93 -26.73 -8.25
C ARG A 815 18.12 -27.24 -9.04
N GLU A 816 17.89 -27.97 -10.11
CA GLU A 816 18.92 -28.57 -10.97
C GLU A 816 19.97 -29.41 -10.20
N GLY A 817 19.58 -30.13 -9.17
CA GLY A 817 20.48 -30.99 -8.38
C GLY A 817 21.37 -30.28 -7.37
N LYS A 818 21.27 -28.94 -7.24
CA LYS A 818 21.98 -28.13 -6.24
C LYS A 818 21.02 -27.61 -5.19
N ASN A 819 21.47 -27.52 -3.93
CA ASN A 819 20.69 -26.86 -2.87
C ASN A 819 20.52 -25.38 -3.22
N GLU A 820 19.26 -24.90 -3.18
CA GLU A 820 18.96 -23.49 -3.43
C GLU A 820 19.52 -22.63 -2.29
N LYS A 821 20.28 -21.61 -2.65
CA LYS A 821 20.93 -20.70 -1.70
C LYS A 821 19.91 -19.74 -1.08
N VAL A 822 19.91 -19.65 0.23
CA VAL A 822 19.05 -18.73 1.00
C VAL A 822 19.89 -17.63 1.63
N ARG A 823 19.49 -16.36 1.45
CA ARG A 823 20.22 -15.22 2.01
C ARG A 823 19.31 -14.12 2.46
N PHE A 824 19.71 -13.39 3.50
CA PHE A 824 19.09 -12.11 3.81
C PHE A 824 19.43 -11.07 2.74
N GLN A 825 18.41 -10.35 2.31
CA GLN A 825 18.53 -9.22 1.39
C GLN A 825 17.86 -7.99 2.02
N CYS A 826 18.40 -6.81 1.70
CA CYS A 826 17.86 -5.53 2.14
C CYS A 826 16.72 -5.11 1.22
N ILE A 827 15.56 -4.86 1.78
CA ILE A 827 14.43 -4.20 1.13
C ILE A 827 14.59 -2.71 1.42
N ARG A 828 15.09 -1.97 0.44
CA ARG A 828 15.35 -0.53 0.58
C ARG A 828 14.06 0.22 0.79
N ASP A 829 14.13 1.29 1.57
CA ASP A 829 13.01 2.19 1.86
C ASP A 829 11.78 1.51 2.47
N TYR A 830 11.95 0.28 2.96
CA TYR A 830 10.90 -0.54 3.58
C TYR A 830 11.22 -0.79 5.05
N GLY A 831 10.46 -0.19 5.91
CA GLY A 831 10.65 -0.20 7.36
C GLY A 831 10.32 1.16 7.97
N LYS A 832 10.01 1.14 9.24
CA LYS A 832 9.55 2.35 9.95
C LYS A 832 10.65 3.42 10.06
N THR A 833 11.92 3.01 10.10
CA THR A 833 13.06 3.95 10.17
C THR A 833 13.82 4.06 8.86
N ARG A 834 14.35 2.97 8.31
CA ARG A 834 15.18 2.99 7.10
C ARG A 834 14.81 1.90 6.11
N SER A 835 15.26 0.67 6.37
CA SER A 835 15.10 -0.50 5.51
C SER A 835 14.73 -1.71 6.34
N ALA A 836 14.46 -2.83 5.70
CA ALA A 836 14.21 -4.10 6.36
C ALA A 836 15.03 -5.23 5.73
N MET A 837 15.33 -6.25 6.51
CA MET A 837 16.06 -7.44 6.09
C MET A 837 15.13 -8.64 6.06
N LYS A 838 15.04 -9.32 4.89
CA LYS A 838 14.23 -10.53 4.68
C LYS A 838 15.07 -11.61 3.99
N ALA A 839 14.84 -12.88 4.32
CA ALA A 839 15.49 -14.01 3.64
C ALA A 839 14.81 -14.35 2.31
N PHE A 840 15.61 -14.56 1.27
CA PHE A 840 15.17 -14.98 -0.07
C PHE A 840 15.91 -16.26 -0.50
N PRO A 841 15.25 -17.19 -1.20
CA PRO A 841 13.83 -17.14 -1.63
C PRO A 841 12.86 -17.12 -0.44
N VAL A 842 11.74 -16.42 -0.62
CA VAL A 842 10.76 -16.14 0.45
C VAL A 842 10.04 -17.40 0.97
N THR A 843 10.14 -18.52 0.25
CA THR A 843 9.52 -19.81 0.61
C THR A 843 10.40 -20.69 1.49
N ALA A 844 11.63 -20.28 1.78
CA ALA A 844 12.61 -21.12 2.45
C ALA A 844 12.39 -21.19 3.97
N TYR A 845 12.43 -22.41 4.50
CA TYR A 845 12.51 -22.70 5.92
C TYR A 845 13.95 -22.99 6.32
N GLY A 846 14.38 -22.52 7.47
CA GLY A 846 15.73 -22.69 7.99
C GLY A 846 15.79 -23.37 9.35
N VAL A 847 16.78 -24.24 9.54
CA VAL A 847 17.13 -24.83 10.84
C VAL A 847 18.39 -24.12 11.35
N PRO A 848 18.31 -23.32 12.42
CA PRO A 848 19.47 -22.61 12.96
C PRO A 848 20.58 -23.56 13.38
N GLY A 849 21.83 -23.21 13.01
CA GLY A 849 22.99 -24.06 13.22
C GLY A 849 23.27 -25.07 12.11
N GLU A 850 22.29 -25.35 11.24
CA GLU A 850 22.44 -26.27 10.10
C GLU A 850 22.42 -25.50 8.76
N ASN A 851 21.26 -25.08 8.31
CA ASN A 851 21.06 -24.48 6.98
C ASN A 851 20.41 -23.10 6.99
N ALA A 852 19.98 -22.57 8.15
CA ALA A 852 19.37 -21.24 8.24
C ALA A 852 20.39 -20.12 7.98
N PRO A 853 20.06 -19.10 7.16
CA PRO A 853 20.88 -17.92 7.03
C PRO A 853 20.80 -17.06 8.29
N TYR A 854 21.86 -16.28 8.58
CA TYR A 854 21.85 -15.35 9.68
C TYR A 854 22.53 -14.02 9.33
N LEU A 855 22.15 -12.98 10.11
CA LEU A 855 22.85 -11.70 10.23
C LEU A 855 23.60 -11.67 11.55
N GLU A 856 24.84 -11.19 11.54
CA GLU A 856 25.69 -11.07 12.73
C GLU A 856 25.94 -9.59 13.04
N TYR A 857 25.76 -9.22 14.30
CA TYR A 857 25.96 -7.87 14.80
C TYR A 857 26.99 -7.86 15.90
N HIS A 858 27.94 -6.91 15.86
CA HIS A 858 28.94 -6.70 16.90
C HIS A 858 28.61 -5.45 17.71
N PHE A 859 28.64 -5.57 19.01
CA PHE A 859 28.38 -4.44 19.89
C PHE A 859 29.23 -4.53 21.18
N TRP A 860 29.55 -3.37 21.70
CA TRP A 860 30.34 -3.23 22.91
C TRP A 860 29.51 -2.68 24.07
N VAL A 861 29.64 -3.28 25.23
CA VAL A 861 29.06 -2.78 26.47
C VAL A 861 30.14 -2.62 27.57
N SER A 862 29.99 -1.58 28.38
CA SER A 862 30.94 -1.29 29.48
C SER A 862 30.78 -2.25 30.64
N LYS A 863 29.58 -2.67 30.99
CA LYS A 863 29.24 -3.48 32.15
C LYS A 863 28.73 -4.85 31.76
N PRO A 864 29.22 -5.93 32.40
CA PRO A 864 28.60 -7.26 32.19
C PRO A 864 27.26 -7.31 32.95
N GLY A 865 26.32 -8.09 32.42
CA GLY A 865 25.01 -8.27 33.09
C GLY A 865 23.91 -8.79 32.17
N GLY A 866 22.72 -8.77 32.73
CA GLY A 866 21.49 -9.03 31.95
C GLY A 866 21.07 -7.76 31.20
N TYR A 867 20.76 -7.91 29.91
CA TYR A 867 20.25 -6.86 29.05
C TYR A 867 18.96 -7.33 28.39
N VAL A 868 18.18 -6.40 27.87
CA VAL A 868 16.98 -6.67 27.06
C VAL A 868 17.29 -6.33 25.61
N LEU A 869 17.16 -7.32 24.73
CA LEU A 869 17.17 -7.12 23.29
C LEU A 869 15.73 -6.94 22.81
N THR A 870 15.42 -5.81 22.22
CA THR A 870 14.15 -5.56 21.54
C THR A 870 14.36 -5.67 20.03
N LEU A 871 13.67 -6.60 19.39
CA LEU A 871 13.61 -6.70 17.92
C LEU A 871 12.40 -5.92 17.42
N TYR A 872 12.63 -5.13 16.40
CA TYR A 872 11.61 -4.42 15.65
C TYR A 872 11.42 -5.14 14.31
N MET A 873 10.21 -5.58 14.04
CA MET A 873 9.86 -6.43 12.90
C MET A 873 8.61 -5.90 12.20
N GLN A 874 8.47 -6.17 10.91
CA GLN A 874 7.20 -5.93 10.22
C GLN A 874 6.07 -6.70 10.91
N PRO A 875 4.81 -6.19 10.86
CA PRO A 875 3.66 -6.85 11.45
C PRO A 875 3.16 -8.04 10.60
N SER A 876 4.10 -8.82 10.03
CA SER A 876 3.80 -9.99 9.21
C SER A 876 3.06 -11.06 10.01
N ASN A 877 2.19 -11.80 9.34
CA ASN A 877 1.49 -12.94 9.90
C ASN A 877 2.21 -14.26 9.59
N PRO A 878 1.96 -15.34 10.34
CA PRO A 878 2.38 -16.68 9.97
C PRO A 878 1.86 -17.06 8.58
N VAL A 879 2.75 -17.58 7.73
CA VAL A 879 2.38 -18.01 6.37
C VAL A 879 1.76 -19.41 6.34
N ALA A 880 1.89 -20.19 7.39
CA ALA A 880 1.24 -21.49 7.55
C ALA A 880 0.17 -21.43 8.65
N ASN A 881 -0.81 -22.34 8.58
CA ASN A 881 -1.87 -22.43 9.57
C ASN A 881 -1.40 -22.97 10.95
N ASP A 882 -0.08 -23.17 11.13
CA ASP A 882 0.54 -23.58 12.40
C ASP A 882 0.80 -22.42 13.38
N GLN A 883 0.44 -21.20 13.02
CA GLN A 883 0.60 -19.96 13.78
C GLN A 883 2.06 -19.69 14.24
N LYS A 884 3.03 -20.10 13.44
CA LYS A 884 4.45 -19.92 13.73
C LYS A 884 5.11 -18.91 12.79
N LEU A 885 5.62 -17.84 13.38
CA LEU A 885 6.49 -16.86 12.73
C LEU A 885 7.82 -16.85 13.51
N CYS A 886 8.67 -17.84 13.25
CA CYS A 886 9.84 -18.11 14.06
C CYS A 886 11.12 -17.50 13.51
N TYR A 887 11.98 -17.09 14.44
CA TYR A 887 13.36 -16.67 14.19
C TYR A 887 14.28 -17.21 15.30
N GLY A 888 15.58 -17.29 15.03
CA GLY A 888 16.56 -17.75 16.00
C GLY A 888 17.43 -16.62 16.49
N VAL A 889 17.84 -16.69 17.76
CA VAL A 889 18.80 -15.74 18.36
C VAL A 889 19.93 -16.52 19.01
N GLN A 890 21.18 -16.13 18.70
CA GLN A 890 22.38 -16.63 19.37
C GLN A 890 23.21 -15.47 19.88
N ASN A 891 23.54 -15.47 21.15
CA ASN A 891 24.38 -14.47 21.77
C ASN A 891 25.74 -15.08 22.22
N ASN A 892 26.84 -14.43 21.84
CA ASN A 892 28.23 -14.80 22.20
C ASN A 892 28.59 -16.27 21.94
N GLY A 893 28.05 -16.86 20.86
CA GLY A 893 28.30 -18.26 20.50
C GLY A 893 27.67 -19.29 21.46
N GLY A 894 26.76 -18.85 22.34
CA GLY A 894 25.98 -19.71 23.21
C GLY A 894 24.92 -20.52 22.49
N GLU A 895 23.97 -21.05 23.23
CA GLU A 895 22.83 -21.81 22.71
C GLU A 895 21.99 -20.95 21.75
N ILE A 896 21.57 -21.53 20.62
CA ILE A 896 20.62 -20.89 19.70
C ILE A 896 19.20 -21.11 20.26
N ARG A 897 18.50 -20.03 20.51
CA ARG A 897 17.11 -20.06 20.99
C ARG A 897 16.18 -19.64 19.88
N ILE A 898 15.10 -20.38 19.70
CA ILE A 898 14.06 -20.07 18.71
C ILE A 898 12.93 -19.35 19.44
N TYR A 899 12.50 -18.25 18.85
CA TYR A 899 11.39 -17.44 19.33
C TYR A 899 10.29 -17.37 18.28
N ASN A 900 9.04 -17.30 18.72
CA ASN A 900 7.92 -17.00 17.86
C ASN A 900 7.56 -15.51 17.97
N ALA A 901 7.49 -14.81 16.86
CA ALA A 901 7.18 -13.37 16.81
C ALA A 901 5.71 -13.06 17.11
N VAL A 902 4.85 -14.08 17.14
CA VAL A 902 3.45 -13.97 17.53
C VAL A 902 3.19 -14.74 18.83
N PRO A 903 2.31 -14.25 19.73
CA PRO A 903 2.01 -14.92 20.98
C PRO A 903 1.22 -16.22 20.75
N GLU A 904 1.21 -17.07 21.75
CA GLU A 904 0.33 -18.24 21.77
C GLU A 904 -1.14 -17.80 21.68
N GLY A 905 -1.92 -18.50 20.85
CA GLY A 905 -3.32 -18.15 20.60
C GLY A 905 -3.51 -16.89 19.74
N TYR A 906 -2.47 -16.45 19.02
CA TYR A 906 -2.55 -15.32 18.11
C TYR A 906 -3.70 -15.46 17.12
N ARG A 907 -4.50 -14.40 16.98
CA ARG A 907 -5.58 -14.31 16.01
C ARG A 907 -5.40 -13.10 15.12
N ILE A 908 -5.67 -13.31 13.83
CA ILE A 908 -5.63 -12.28 12.81
C ILE A 908 -7.04 -11.68 12.67
N GLY A 909 -7.14 -10.35 12.58
CA GLY A 909 -8.40 -9.66 12.31
C GLY A 909 -9.20 -9.30 13.58
N ASP A 910 -10.50 -9.28 13.47
CA ASP A 910 -11.49 -8.56 14.29
C ASP A 910 -11.45 -8.74 15.82
N GLN A 911 -10.57 -9.55 16.37
CA GLN A 911 -10.54 -9.83 17.83
C GLN A 911 -9.14 -9.84 18.44
N GLY A 912 -8.12 -9.44 17.70
CA GLY A 912 -6.74 -9.54 18.13
C GLY A 912 -6.09 -8.21 18.49
N GLU A 913 -6.12 -7.78 19.77
CA GLU A 913 -5.42 -6.53 20.20
C GLU A 913 -3.94 -6.49 19.80
N PHE A 914 -3.26 -7.62 19.85
CA PHE A 914 -1.85 -7.72 19.44
C PHE A 914 -1.70 -7.47 17.94
N TRP A 915 -2.60 -8.03 17.12
CA TRP A 915 -2.64 -7.76 15.69
C TRP A 915 -2.99 -6.30 15.42
N ALA A 916 -4.06 -5.77 16.04
CA ALA A 916 -4.51 -4.39 15.87
C ALA A 916 -3.39 -3.38 16.17
N LYS A 917 -2.66 -3.56 17.27
CA LYS A 917 -1.51 -2.73 17.60
C LYS A 917 -0.42 -2.81 16.53
N GLY A 918 -0.11 -4.00 16.04
CA GLY A 918 0.88 -4.20 14.98
C GLY A 918 0.54 -3.45 13.69
N VAL A 919 -0.70 -3.57 13.22
CA VAL A 919 -1.15 -2.93 11.97
C VAL A 919 -1.32 -1.42 12.10
N LEU A 920 -1.72 -0.92 13.26
CA LEU A 920 -1.79 0.53 13.50
C LEU A 920 -0.40 1.16 13.62
N ASP A 921 0.51 0.53 14.36
CA ASP A 921 1.88 1.01 14.56
C ASP A 921 2.78 0.71 13.34
N GLN A 922 2.34 -0.13 12.41
CA GLN A 922 3.13 -0.63 11.28
C GLN A 922 4.46 -1.25 11.71
N ILE A 923 4.51 -1.80 12.91
CA ILE A 923 5.69 -2.46 13.50
C ILE A 923 5.28 -3.38 14.64
N ARG A 924 6.00 -4.47 14.78
CA ARG A 924 5.88 -5.39 15.92
C ARG A 924 7.18 -5.36 16.72
N ARG A 925 7.06 -5.36 18.05
CA ARG A 925 8.21 -5.36 18.97
C ARG A 925 8.17 -6.61 19.80
N GLN A 926 9.34 -7.24 19.98
CA GLN A 926 9.48 -8.36 20.91
C GLN A 926 10.74 -8.16 21.76
N GLU A 927 10.58 -8.26 23.07
CA GLU A 927 11.67 -8.15 24.04
C GLU A 927 12.13 -9.53 24.49
N ILE A 928 13.42 -9.77 24.47
CA ILE A 928 14.05 -11.02 24.93
C ILE A 928 15.27 -10.73 25.81
N PRO A 929 15.48 -11.51 26.89
CA PRO A 929 16.64 -11.33 27.73
C PRO A 929 17.90 -11.88 27.06
N VAL A 930 18.99 -11.11 27.16
CA VAL A 930 20.34 -11.51 26.67
C VAL A 930 21.38 -11.23 27.75
N SER A 931 22.38 -12.09 27.87
CA SER A 931 23.52 -11.87 28.79
C SER A 931 24.69 -11.27 28.04
N CYS A 932 25.14 -10.10 28.46
CA CYS A 932 26.31 -9.44 27.88
C CYS A 932 27.54 -9.53 28.81
N ARG A 933 28.72 -9.68 28.21
CA ARG A 933 30.00 -9.55 28.88
C ARG A 933 30.56 -8.14 28.67
N SER A 934 31.35 -7.64 29.58
CA SER A 934 32.08 -6.38 29.35
C SER A 934 32.98 -6.54 28.09
N GLY A 935 32.99 -5.52 27.26
CA GLY A 935 33.67 -5.56 25.96
C GLY A 935 32.77 -5.95 24.82
N ILE A 936 33.35 -6.51 23.75
CA ILE A 936 32.64 -6.85 22.50
C ILE A 936 31.79 -8.09 22.70
N ASN A 937 30.55 -7.96 22.28
CA ASN A 937 29.55 -9.03 22.19
C ASN A 937 29.18 -9.28 20.72
N CYS A 938 28.75 -10.50 20.43
CA CYS A 938 28.31 -10.94 19.11
C CYS A 938 26.88 -11.48 19.19
N LEU A 939 25.99 -10.95 18.37
CA LEU A 939 24.60 -11.37 18.27
C LEU A 939 24.29 -11.88 16.86
N ARG A 940 23.70 -13.06 16.75
CA ARG A 940 23.23 -13.61 15.47
C ARG A 940 21.73 -13.74 15.47
N ILE A 941 21.10 -13.29 14.37
CA ILE A 941 19.66 -13.42 14.12
C ILE A 941 19.46 -14.33 12.92
N TYR A 942 18.79 -15.46 13.11
CA TYR A 942 18.53 -16.49 12.09
C TYR A 942 17.12 -16.37 11.53
N SER A 943 16.96 -16.53 10.22
CA SER A 943 15.66 -16.75 9.61
C SER A 943 15.25 -18.22 9.74
N VAL A 944 14.08 -18.47 10.33
CA VAL A 944 13.58 -19.84 10.57
C VAL A 944 12.35 -20.13 9.71
N THR A 945 11.30 -19.32 9.83
CA THR A 945 10.10 -19.47 8.98
C THR A 945 9.99 -18.34 7.97
N PRO A 946 9.36 -18.58 6.81
CA PRO A 946 8.97 -17.53 5.89
C PRO A 946 8.13 -16.43 6.58
N GLY A 947 8.21 -15.21 6.04
CA GLY A 947 7.46 -14.07 6.56
C GLY A 947 8.18 -13.24 7.63
N PHE A 948 9.29 -13.73 8.19
CA PHE A 948 10.10 -12.96 9.14
C PHE A 948 10.84 -11.81 8.43
N VAL A 949 10.59 -10.57 8.87
CA VAL A 949 11.21 -9.35 8.32
C VAL A 949 11.71 -8.49 9.47
N LEU A 950 13.02 -8.30 9.54
CA LEU A 950 13.72 -7.58 10.61
C LEU A 950 14.04 -6.15 10.19
N GLU A 951 13.72 -5.15 11.03
CA GLU A 951 14.01 -3.74 10.77
C GLU A 951 15.12 -3.17 11.64
N LYS A 952 15.06 -3.43 12.94
CA LYS A 952 15.94 -2.79 13.92
C LYS A 952 16.12 -3.62 15.18
N LEU A 953 17.24 -3.43 15.84
CA LEU A 953 17.57 -4.02 17.13
C LEU A 953 17.89 -2.91 18.14
N LEU A 954 17.38 -3.05 19.34
CA LEU A 954 17.70 -2.17 20.49
C LEU A 954 18.15 -3.05 21.65
N ILE A 955 19.31 -2.74 22.22
CA ILE A 955 19.83 -3.41 23.42
C ILE A 955 19.92 -2.38 24.54
N ARG A 956 19.34 -2.71 25.69
CA ARG A 956 19.32 -1.86 26.89
C ARG A 956 19.52 -2.70 28.16
N PRO A 957 20.08 -2.11 29.26
CA PRO A 957 20.18 -2.77 30.55
C PRO A 957 18.86 -3.28 31.12
#